data_c8d9b52a512ba657de87603fd8ea6889
#
_entry.id   c8d9b52a512ba657de87603fd8ea6889
#
_cell.length_a   1.000
_cell.length_b   1.000
_cell.length_c   1.000
_cell.angle_alpha   90.00
_cell.angle_beta   90.00
_cell.angle_gamma   90.00
#
_symmetry.space_group_name_H-M   'P 1'
#
loop_
_entity.id
_entity.type
_entity.pdbx_description
1 polymer ?
#
loop_
_entity_poly.entity_id
_entity_poly.type
_entity_poly.pdbx_seq_one_letter_code
_entity_poly.pdbx_strand_id
1 'polypeptide(L)'
;MGEHNCEQLADEKQTHAFMKALLEDLRALAFMLEAGRLDSNVTRIGAEQEMFLVDRSLRPAPVSLEVLNEANDARLTTEIARFNLEANLTPLELTNNCFSQLEEELTHLLELARKGAATHGADVLLSGILPTLQRSDLTLDNLTPVARYDELNRGVIRLRGGPLSIHIKGLDELLLSHDNIMMESCNTSFQVHFQSNASEFVNLYNVAQAITAPVLAAAVNSPLLFGNRLWQETRVALFQHSTDERSGPQLVRNQPTRVSFGDKWLEHSVVELFHDQIIRFRPIIITQPDENPFQVLARGETPLLSALRTHNGTVWRWNRACYGVTDGVPHLRIENRALPSGPTVIDEIANTAFFTGLMAAVPKAYGEISKRMAFDDAKSNFFRAARHGLEAPFRWLDGENYSASSLILEHLLPLAHDGLIRAGVTSEDVDKYLGVIEERTRSRQTGASWILKSRSAMGESTSKDVCHRKLASAMLANQKQGQPVHHWPIIETAEAEEWEHGYRTVGQFMSTDLFTVSPDDLIDLAASVMDWRHIRHVPVEHEGRLVGLVTHRGLLRMMSNGNRFQRDGDSITVRDVMIANPVTVSPETSSLEAIDVMRANRLGCLPVVEGDHLVGIVTSYDFLAASARLFQQHLGGRNSNGELLA
;
A
#
# COMPACT_ATOMS: atom_id res chain seq x y z
N MET A 1 14.45 8.20 7.54
CA MET A 1 14.62 9.16 6.41
C MET A 1 15.88 8.86 5.64
N GLY A 2 15.80 8.71 4.31
CA GLY A 2 16.98 8.60 3.45
C GLY A 2 17.47 9.99 3.05
N GLU A 3 18.77 10.13 2.85
CA GLU A 3 19.37 11.39 2.40
C GLU A 3 18.83 11.78 1.01
N HIS A 4 18.44 13.05 0.84
CA HIS A 4 17.87 13.58 -0.42
C HIS A 4 18.93 13.87 -1.48
N ASN A 5 20.22 14.00 -1.10
CA ASN A 5 21.32 14.28 -2.02
C ASN A 5 21.86 12.97 -2.61
N CYS A 6 21.34 12.57 -3.77
CA CYS A 6 21.79 11.41 -4.52
C CYS A 6 22.42 11.84 -5.84
N GLU A 7 23.54 11.20 -6.22
CA GLU A 7 24.15 11.39 -7.54
C GLU A 7 23.71 10.30 -8.52
N GLN A 8 23.68 10.65 -9.80
CA GLN A 8 23.40 9.70 -10.88
C GLN A 8 24.43 8.57 -10.87
N LEU A 9 24.00 7.32 -10.92
CA LEU A 9 24.84 6.12 -11.12
C LEU A 9 25.45 6.12 -12.54
N ALA A 10 26.25 7.13 -12.85
CA ALA A 10 26.80 7.33 -14.20
C ALA A 10 28.23 6.81 -14.39
N ASP A 11 29.02 6.57 -13.29
CA ASP A 11 30.44 6.21 -13.39
C ASP A 11 30.76 4.99 -12.52
N GLU A 12 31.45 3.99 -13.12
CA GLU A 12 32.00 2.83 -12.39
C GLU A 12 32.89 3.24 -11.21
N LYS A 13 33.62 4.37 -11.33
CA LYS A 13 34.50 4.88 -10.29
C LYS A 13 33.72 5.30 -9.05
N GLN A 14 32.56 5.97 -9.23
CA GLN A 14 31.71 6.39 -8.11
C GLN A 14 31.10 5.16 -7.41
N THR A 15 30.64 4.18 -8.19
CA THR A 15 30.14 2.92 -7.65
C THR A 15 31.22 2.17 -6.83
N HIS A 16 32.45 2.12 -7.33
CA HIS A 16 33.57 1.50 -6.60
C HIS A 16 33.92 2.29 -5.33
N ALA A 17 33.92 3.62 -5.37
CA ALA A 17 34.17 4.47 -4.20
C ALA A 17 33.08 4.26 -3.12
N PHE A 18 31.81 4.24 -3.52
CA PHE A 18 30.69 3.97 -2.63
C PHE A 18 30.79 2.57 -2.00
N MET A 19 31.07 1.52 -2.80
CA MET A 19 31.23 0.16 -2.28
C MET A 19 32.39 0.05 -1.29
N LYS A 20 33.49 0.78 -1.53
CA LYS A 20 34.61 0.84 -0.56
C LYS A 20 34.17 1.49 0.75
N ALA A 21 33.50 2.64 0.68
CA ALA A 21 32.97 3.33 1.86
C ALA A 21 31.96 2.46 2.62
N LEU A 22 31.07 1.78 1.91
CA LEU A 22 30.10 0.85 2.50
C LEU A 22 30.77 -0.27 3.30
N LEU A 23 31.86 -0.83 2.79
CA LEU A 23 32.62 -1.87 3.50
C LEU A 23 33.42 -1.29 4.68
N GLU A 24 33.92 -0.05 4.59
CA GLU A 24 34.58 0.66 5.70
C GLU A 24 33.57 0.99 6.80
N ASP A 25 32.38 1.47 6.46
CA ASP A 25 31.28 1.72 7.40
C ASP A 25 30.88 0.44 8.15
N LEU A 26 30.73 -0.67 7.44
CA LEU A 26 30.39 -1.95 8.06
C LEU A 26 31.47 -2.43 9.06
N ARG A 27 32.75 -2.26 8.72
CA ARG A 27 33.86 -2.59 9.62
C ARG A 27 33.85 -1.67 10.83
N ALA A 28 33.55 -0.38 10.64
CA ALA A 28 33.48 0.59 11.75
C ALA A 28 32.30 0.25 12.69
N LEU A 29 31.15 -0.15 12.16
CA LEU A 29 30.03 -0.64 12.97
C LEU A 29 30.41 -1.87 13.79
N ALA A 30 31.07 -2.86 13.17
CA ALA A 30 31.54 -4.05 13.89
C ALA A 30 32.54 -3.67 15.02
N PHE A 31 33.47 -2.78 14.74
CA PHE A 31 34.42 -2.27 15.76
C PHE A 31 33.69 -1.55 16.91
N MET A 32 32.70 -0.71 16.62
CA MET A 32 31.95 0.01 17.66
C MET A 32 31.13 -0.95 18.53
N LEU A 33 30.56 -2.02 17.93
CA LEU A 33 29.86 -3.08 18.67
C LEU A 33 30.79 -3.81 19.62
N GLU A 34 31.95 -4.27 19.14
CA GLU A 34 32.96 -4.97 19.95
C GLU A 34 33.53 -4.07 21.08
N ALA A 35 33.67 -2.77 20.80
CA ALA A 35 34.16 -1.78 21.76
C ALA A 35 33.09 -1.27 22.73
N GLY A 36 31.81 -1.74 22.61
CA GLY A 36 30.72 -1.31 23.48
C GLY A 36 30.39 0.19 23.37
N ARG A 37 30.52 0.78 22.18
CA ARG A 37 30.33 2.23 21.97
C ARG A 37 28.88 2.63 21.63
N LEU A 38 27.98 1.67 21.51
CA LEU A 38 26.58 1.93 21.21
C LEU A 38 25.75 2.17 22.48
N ASP A 39 24.74 3.02 22.39
CA ASP A 39 23.84 3.30 23.51
C ASP A 39 23.20 2.00 24.02
N SER A 40 23.28 1.79 25.32
CA SER A 40 22.78 0.60 25.99
C SER A 40 21.84 0.91 27.16
N ASN A 41 21.57 2.20 27.42
CA ASN A 41 20.98 2.62 28.68
C ASN A 41 19.49 2.92 28.58
N VAL A 42 18.96 3.19 27.38
CA VAL A 42 17.58 3.69 27.21
C VAL A 42 16.88 2.93 26.10
N THR A 43 15.67 2.45 26.40
CA THR A 43 14.74 1.94 25.39
C THR A 43 13.84 3.07 24.92
N ARG A 44 13.91 3.43 23.65
CA ARG A 44 13.04 4.44 23.04
C ARG A 44 12.15 3.81 21.98
N ILE A 45 10.96 4.40 21.84
CA ILE A 45 10.00 4.09 20.79
C ILE A 45 9.80 5.32 19.93
N GLY A 46 9.48 5.12 18.67
CA GLY A 46 9.11 6.18 17.72
C GLY A 46 8.25 5.59 16.63
N ALA A 47 7.72 6.43 15.75
CA ALA A 47 6.96 5.96 14.61
C ALA A 47 7.11 6.89 13.40
N GLU A 48 6.86 6.32 12.22
CA GLU A 48 6.68 7.03 10.96
C GLU A 48 5.25 6.74 10.46
N GLN A 49 4.50 7.78 10.07
CA GLN A 49 3.14 7.69 9.54
C GLN A 49 3.12 8.12 8.10
N GLU A 50 2.79 7.20 7.20
CA GLU A 50 2.47 7.50 5.82
C GLU A 50 0.97 7.71 5.64
N MET A 51 0.55 8.63 4.75
CA MET A 51 -0.86 9.01 4.57
C MET A 51 -1.16 9.39 3.13
N PHE A 52 -2.43 9.21 2.73
CA PHE A 52 -2.93 9.68 1.44
C PHE A 52 -3.49 11.09 1.51
N LEU A 53 -3.22 11.87 0.48
CA LEU A 53 -3.96 13.08 0.16
C LEU A 53 -5.08 12.75 -0.83
N VAL A 54 -6.31 13.17 -0.52
CA VAL A 54 -7.49 12.90 -1.34
C VAL A 54 -8.20 14.20 -1.68
N ASP A 55 -8.70 14.31 -2.91
CA ASP A 55 -9.52 15.44 -3.36
C ASP A 55 -10.96 15.34 -2.83
N ARG A 56 -11.81 16.31 -3.19
CA ARG A 56 -13.23 16.33 -2.80
C ARG A 56 -14.02 15.14 -3.33
N SER A 57 -13.52 14.47 -4.36
CA SER A 57 -14.11 13.24 -4.90
C SER A 57 -13.47 11.98 -4.33
N LEU A 58 -12.63 12.12 -3.30
CA LEU A 58 -11.90 11.06 -2.61
C LEU A 58 -10.92 10.28 -3.51
N ARG A 59 -10.45 10.92 -4.58
CA ARG A 59 -9.39 10.45 -5.45
C ARG A 59 -8.04 10.96 -4.95
N PRO A 60 -6.91 10.31 -5.32
CA PRO A 60 -5.60 10.82 -5.02
C PRO A 60 -5.42 12.28 -5.46
N ALA A 61 -4.96 13.14 -4.56
CA ALA A 61 -4.71 14.56 -4.81
C ALA A 61 -3.19 14.83 -4.83
N PRO A 62 -2.56 15.12 -6.00
CA PRO A 62 -1.11 15.27 -6.11
C PRO A 62 -0.62 16.65 -5.65
N VAL A 63 -0.87 17.00 -4.38
CA VAL A 63 -0.60 18.32 -3.78
C VAL A 63 0.33 18.27 -2.56
N SER A 64 1.16 17.21 -2.44
CA SER A 64 2.00 17.02 -1.25
C SER A 64 2.99 18.16 -1.01
N LEU A 65 3.60 18.71 -2.07
CA LEU A 65 4.58 19.79 -1.93
C LEU A 65 3.93 21.09 -1.44
N GLU A 66 2.74 21.37 -1.93
CA GLU A 66 1.93 22.51 -1.53
C GLU A 66 1.51 22.36 -0.06
N VAL A 67 1.06 21.18 0.34
CA VAL A 67 0.68 20.88 1.73
C VAL A 67 1.87 21.01 2.68
N LEU A 68 3.05 20.50 2.31
CA LEU A 68 4.27 20.64 3.12
C LEU A 68 4.69 22.09 3.30
N ASN A 69 4.58 22.88 2.24
CA ASN A 69 4.89 24.31 2.31
C ASN A 69 3.93 25.07 3.26
N GLU A 70 2.64 24.74 3.24
CA GLU A 70 1.64 25.33 4.13
C GLU A 70 1.78 24.86 5.58
N ALA A 71 2.04 23.56 5.79
CA ALA A 71 2.19 22.98 7.12
C ALA A 71 3.45 23.49 7.84
N ASN A 72 4.53 23.70 7.08
CA ASN A 72 5.81 24.25 7.54
C ASN A 72 6.34 23.59 8.84
N ASP A 73 6.26 22.27 8.94
CA ASP A 73 6.78 21.48 10.04
C ASP A 73 7.79 20.46 9.51
N ALA A 74 9.00 20.47 10.06
CA ALA A 74 10.12 19.62 9.60
C ALA A 74 9.89 18.11 9.83
N ARG A 75 8.89 17.73 10.62
CA ARG A 75 8.50 16.33 10.85
C ARG A 75 7.63 15.79 9.72
N LEU A 76 7.01 16.66 8.90
CA LEU A 76 6.31 16.26 7.70
C LEU A 76 7.27 16.26 6.51
N THR A 77 7.23 15.21 5.70
CA THR A 77 8.14 15.04 4.55
C THR A 77 7.43 14.42 3.35
N THR A 78 8.14 14.42 2.22
CA THR A 78 7.65 13.87 0.97
C THR A 78 7.71 12.35 0.96
N GLU A 79 6.80 11.75 0.19
CA GLU A 79 6.81 10.36 -0.23
C GLU A 79 6.96 10.24 -1.76
N ILE A 80 7.08 8.98 -2.27
CA ILE A 80 7.30 8.68 -3.70
C ILE A 80 6.26 9.37 -4.57
N ALA A 81 4.97 9.32 -4.19
CA ALA A 81 3.93 10.00 -4.94
C ALA A 81 3.56 11.36 -4.34
N ARG A 82 3.23 12.32 -5.22
CA ARG A 82 2.71 13.64 -4.85
C ARG A 82 1.36 13.60 -4.15
N PHE A 83 0.71 12.44 -4.04
CA PHE A 83 -0.50 12.21 -3.27
C PHE A 83 -0.27 11.46 -1.96
N ASN A 84 1.00 11.29 -1.55
CA ASN A 84 1.39 10.74 -0.26
C ASN A 84 2.21 11.76 0.53
N LEU A 85 2.14 11.64 1.86
CA LEU A 85 2.98 12.35 2.83
C LEU A 85 3.44 11.38 3.92
N GLU A 86 4.55 11.71 4.56
CA GLU A 86 5.05 11.03 5.75
C GLU A 86 5.17 12.01 6.92
N ALA A 87 4.79 11.56 8.11
CA ALA A 87 5.04 12.24 9.37
C ALA A 87 5.98 11.42 10.25
N ASN A 88 7.03 12.06 10.76
CA ASN A 88 8.06 11.45 11.61
C ASN A 88 7.85 11.90 13.06
N LEU A 89 7.49 10.97 13.95
CA LEU A 89 7.25 11.27 15.35
C LEU A 89 8.56 11.36 16.13
N THR A 90 8.55 12.20 17.16
CA THR A 90 9.66 12.36 18.10
C THR A 90 9.86 11.08 18.92
N PRO A 91 11.07 10.50 18.97
CA PRO A 91 11.33 9.32 19.80
C PRO A 91 11.15 9.61 21.29
N LEU A 92 10.40 8.75 21.98
CA LEU A 92 10.12 8.83 23.42
C LEU A 92 10.69 7.61 24.15
N GLU A 93 11.02 7.77 25.43
CA GLU A 93 11.36 6.64 26.28
C GLU A 93 10.11 5.78 26.53
N LEU A 94 10.27 4.45 26.51
CA LEU A 94 9.18 3.51 26.77
C LEU A 94 8.83 3.49 28.26
N THR A 95 8.22 4.56 28.74
CA THR A 95 7.85 4.76 30.15
C THR A 95 6.74 5.81 30.28
N ASN A 96 6.14 5.93 31.45
CA ASN A 96 5.09 6.91 31.75
C ASN A 96 3.92 6.84 30.76
N ASN A 97 3.42 7.99 30.28
CA ASN A 97 2.32 8.11 29.33
C ASN A 97 2.83 8.27 27.87
N CYS A 98 3.86 7.51 27.48
CA CYS A 98 4.50 7.66 26.18
C CYS A 98 3.53 7.44 25.00
N PHE A 99 2.55 6.56 25.11
CA PHE A 99 1.59 6.31 24.04
C PHE A 99 0.58 7.45 23.89
N SER A 100 0.11 8.04 24.99
CA SER A 100 -0.73 9.24 24.94
C SER A 100 0.02 10.43 24.33
N GLN A 101 1.33 10.58 24.59
CA GLN A 101 2.15 11.61 23.96
C GLN A 101 2.33 11.36 22.47
N LEU A 102 2.54 10.11 22.02
CA LEU A 102 2.59 9.76 20.60
C LEU A 102 1.24 10.03 19.90
N GLU A 103 0.11 9.70 20.54
CA GLU A 103 -1.24 9.98 20.02
C GLU A 103 -1.45 11.49 19.84
N GLU A 104 -1.07 12.29 20.81
CA GLU A 104 -1.20 13.76 20.78
C GLU A 104 -0.33 14.35 19.65
N GLU A 105 0.95 13.93 19.55
CA GLU A 105 1.86 14.40 18.51
C GLU A 105 1.37 14.03 17.11
N LEU A 106 0.97 12.77 16.90
CA LEU A 106 0.46 12.31 15.61
C LEU A 106 -0.83 13.04 15.21
N THR A 107 -1.75 13.21 16.16
CA THR A 107 -3.00 13.96 15.92
C THR A 107 -2.70 15.39 15.50
N HIS A 108 -1.76 16.06 16.17
CA HIS A 108 -1.33 17.41 15.83
C HIS A 108 -0.73 17.49 14.41
N LEU A 109 0.16 16.54 14.03
CA LEU A 109 0.76 16.52 12.70
C LEU A 109 -0.28 16.26 11.60
N LEU A 110 -1.25 15.38 11.85
CA LEU A 110 -2.37 15.15 10.93
C LEU A 110 -3.27 16.37 10.79
N GLU A 111 -3.51 17.13 11.85
CA GLU A 111 -4.27 18.39 11.80
C GLU A 111 -3.54 19.44 10.97
N LEU A 112 -2.21 19.56 11.11
CA LEU A 112 -1.39 20.45 10.28
C LEU A 112 -1.46 20.04 8.80
N ALA A 113 -1.30 18.75 8.49
CA ALA A 113 -1.41 18.24 7.13
C ALA A 113 -2.82 18.48 6.54
N ARG A 114 -3.90 18.21 7.30
CA ARG A 114 -5.29 18.47 6.88
C ARG A 114 -5.54 19.95 6.62
N LYS A 115 -5.03 20.84 7.48
CA LYS A 115 -5.16 22.28 7.30
C LYS A 115 -4.47 22.74 6.01
N GLY A 116 -3.24 22.26 5.75
CA GLY A 116 -2.54 22.52 4.50
C GLY A 116 -3.29 21.97 3.29
N ALA A 117 -3.78 20.72 3.37
CA ALA A 117 -4.53 20.08 2.30
C ALA A 117 -5.83 20.82 1.96
N ALA A 118 -6.55 21.33 2.96
CA ALA A 118 -7.82 22.04 2.79
C ALA A 118 -7.68 23.30 1.92
N THR A 119 -6.56 24.02 1.98
CA THR A 119 -6.30 25.20 1.14
C THR A 119 -6.20 24.86 -0.35
N HIS A 120 -5.90 23.59 -0.66
CA HIS A 120 -5.79 23.05 -2.02
C HIS A 120 -6.98 22.14 -2.40
N GLY A 121 -8.07 22.17 -1.62
CA GLY A 121 -9.28 21.39 -1.88
C GLY A 121 -9.10 19.90 -1.65
N ALA A 122 -8.14 19.52 -0.82
CA ALA A 122 -7.81 18.14 -0.45
C ALA A 122 -8.01 17.87 1.04
N ASP A 123 -7.92 16.61 1.45
CA ASP A 123 -7.97 16.14 2.83
C ASP A 123 -6.97 14.99 3.03
N VAL A 124 -6.72 14.58 4.27
CA VAL A 124 -5.85 13.46 4.64
C VAL A 124 -6.66 12.24 5.02
N LEU A 125 -6.32 11.10 4.43
CA LEU A 125 -6.95 9.81 4.72
C LEU A 125 -5.90 8.75 5.07
N LEU A 126 -6.11 8.05 6.19
CA LEU A 126 -5.29 6.93 6.66
C LEU A 126 -5.86 5.61 6.15
N SER A 127 -5.09 4.87 5.36
CA SER A 127 -5.47 3.56 4.83
C SER A 127 -4.22 2.84 4.35
N GLY A 128 -4.11 1.55 4.50
CA GLY A 128 -2.96 0.81 3.96
C GLY A 128 -2.92 0.84 2.42
N ILE A 129 -4.08 0.79 1.76
CA ILE A 129 -4.26 1.07 0.33
C ILE A 129 -5.57 1.86 0.18
N LEU A 130 -5.52 2.98 -0.53
CA LEU A 130 -6.69 3.81 -0.76
C LEU A 130 -7.72 3.08 -1.66
N PRO A 131 -8.98 2.87 -1.19
CA PRO A 131 -9.97 2.12 -1.98
C PRO A 131 -10.30 2.71 -3.36
N THR A 132 -10.16 4.02 -3.50
CA THR A 132 -10.48 4.76 -4.74
C THR A 132 -9.32 4.86 -5.71
N LEU A 133 -8.14 4.33 -5.36
CA LEU A 133 -6.95 4.36 -6.21
C LEU A 133 -7.19 3.62 -7.52
N GLN A 134 -6.70 4.17 -8.63
CA GLN A 134 -6.78 3.60 -9.98
C GLN A 134 -5.39 3.49 -10.62
N ARG A 135 -5.29 2.65 -11.65
CA ARG A 135 -4.02 2.50 -12.40
C ARG A 135 -3.57 3.80 -13.07
N SER A 136 -4.52 4.60 -13.56
CA SER A 136 -4.28 5.92 -14.14
C SER A 136 -3.64 6.94 -13.19
N ASP A 137 -3.70 6.71 -11.87
CA ASP A 137 -3.07 7.58 -10.88
C ASP A 137 -1.55 7.32 -10.76
N LEU A 138 -1.05 6.20 -11.33
CA LEU A 138 0.33 5.72 -11.18
C LEU A 138 1.25 6.15 -12.33
N THR A 139 1.06 7.34 -12.85
CA THR A 139 1.92 7.94 -13.87
C THR A 139 3.11 8.64 -13.25
N LEU A 140 4.21 8.78 -14.00
CA LEU A 140 5.40 9.51 -13.55
C LEU A 140 5.13 11.01 -13.33
N ASP A 141 4.03 11.57 -13.85
CA ASP A 141 3.60 12.94 -13.55
C ASP A 141 3.23 13.12 -12.08
N ASN A 142 2.83 12.04 -11.42
CA ASN A 142 2.54 12.00 -9.99
C ASN A 142 3.76 11.61 -9.13
N LEU A 143 4.92 11.33 -9.73
CA LEU A 143 6.16 11.12 -8.97
C LEU A 143 6.58 12.42 -8.32
N THR A 144 6.94 12.37 -7.05
CA THR A 144 7.46 13.55 -6.34
C THR A 144 8.81 13.96 -6.96
N PRO A 145 9.00 15.23 -7.37
CA PRO A 145 10.19 15.68 -8.09
C PRO A 145 11.40 15.85 -7.17
N VAL A 146 11.84 14.76 -6.59
CA VAL A 146 13.04 14.65 -5.74
C VAL A 146 14.01 13.69 -6.41
N ALA A 147 15.28 14.10 -6.56
CA ALA A 147 16.31 13.33 -7.27
C ALA A 147 16.42 11.88 -6.79
N ARG A 148 16.22 11.62 -5.51
CA ARG A 148 16.23 10.28 -4.91
C ARG A 148 15.18 9.36 -5.54
N TYR A 149 13.96 9.82 -5.79
CA TYR A 149 12.88 8.99 -6.34
C TYR A 149 13.09 8.71 -7.81
N ASP A 150 13.60 9.67 -8.57
CA ASP A 150 14.02 9.48 -9.97
C ASP A 150 15.12 8.41 -10.08
N GLU A 151 16.15 8.48 -9.23
CA GLU A 151 17.23 7.50 -9.23
C GLU A 151 16.75 6.12 -8.79
N LEU A 152 15.85 6.04 -7.80
CA LEU A 152 15.24 4.79 -7.38
C LEU A 152 14.46 4.14 -8.54
N ASN A 153 13.62 4.91 -9.23
CA ASN A 153 12.88 4.45 -10.41
C ASN A 153 13.81 3.91 -11.49
N ARG A 154 14.81 4.71 -11.90
CA ARG A 154 15.79 4.31 -12.92
C ARG A 154 16.59 3.08 -12.49
N GLY A 155 16.99 3.02 -11.21
CA GLY A 155 17.80 1.93 -10.66
C GLY A 155 17.06 0.59 -10.67
N VAL A 156 15.81 0.56 -10.21
CA VAL A 156 14.97 -0.66 -10.20
C VAL A 156 14.73 -1.15 -11.63
N ILE A 157 14.29 -0.28 -12.53
CA ILE A 157 14.00 -0.65 -13.92
C ILE A 157 15.27 -1.15 -14.66
N ARG A 158 16.42 -0.50 -14.44
CA ARG A 158 17.70 -0.91 -15.03
C ARG A 158 18.13 -2.30 -14.56
N LEU A 159 18.04 -2.59 -13.26
CA LEU A 159 18.44 -3.88 -12.71
C LEU A 159 17.52 -5.01 -13.19
N ARG A 160 16.24 -4.74 -13.30
CA ARG A 160 15.26 -5.71 -13.78
C ARG A 160 15.39 -5.99 -15.29
N GLY A 161 15.63 -4.95 -16.08
CA GLY A 161 15.73 -5.03 -17.55
C GLY A 161 14.39 -5.20 -18.26
N GLY A 162 13.26 -4.82 -17.63
CA GLY A 162 11.92 -4.89 -18.21
C GLY A 162 10.82 -4.50 -17.22
N PRO A 163 9.55 -4.53 -17.63
CA PRO A 163 8.43 -4.13 -16.80
C PRO A 163 8.25 -5.07 -15.59
N LEU A 164 7.68 -4.52 -14.51
CA LEU A 164 7.29 -5.25 -13.31
C LEU A 164 6.03 -6.06 -13.61
N SER A 165 6.01 -7.34 -13.24
CA SER A 165 4.84 -8.21 -13.35
C SER A 165 4.30 -8.50 -11.96
N ILE A 166 3.03 -8.18 -11.74
CA ILE A 166 2.35 -8.33 -10.45
C ILE A 166 1.24 -9.36 -10.64
N HIS A 167 1.29 -10.40 -9.82
CA HIS A 167 0.27 -11.44 -9.79
C HIS A 167 -0.11 -11.76 -8.34
N ILE A 168 -1.29 -11.30 -7.93
CA ILE A 168 -1.80 -11.50 -6.57
C ILE A 168 -3.15 -12.22 -6.64
N LYS A 169 -3.23 -13.37 -5.95
CA LYS A 169 -4.45 -14.17 -5.79
C LYS A 169 -5.01 -13.99 -4.38
N GLY A 170 -6.23 -13.53 -4.30
CA GLY A 170 -7.01 -13.39 -3.08
C GLY A 170 -8.42 -13.97 -3.26
N LEU A 171 -9.46 -13.22 -2.85
CA LEU A 171 -10.85 -13.51 -3.24
C LEU A 171 -11.05 -13.29 -4.74
N ASP A 172 -10.45 -12.22 -5.26
CA ASP A 172 -10.34 -11.94 -6.68
C ASP A 172 -8.87 -12.19 -7.12
N GLU A 173 -8.57 -12.10 -8.41
CA GLU A 173 -7.23 -12.26 -8.96
C GLU A 173 -6.83 -10.96 -9.67
N LEU A 174 -5.62 -10.46 -9.39
CA LEU A 174 -5.03 -9.30 -10.04
C LEU A 174 -3.76 -9.73 -10.79
N LEU A 175 -3.79 -9.55 -12.10
CA LEU A 175 -2.61 -9.71 -12.97
C LEU A 175 -2.41 -8.41 -13.73
N LEU A 176 -1.26 -7.79 -13.58
CA LEU A 176 -0.92 -6.57 -14.32
C LEU A 176 0.60 -6.47 -14.56
N SER A 177 0.94 -5.68 -15.56
CA SER A 177 2.31 -5.26 -15.84
C SER A 177 2.43 -3.75 -15.64
N HIS A 178 3.57 -3.30 -15.09
CA HIS A 178 3.83 -1.89 -14.83
C HIS A 178 5.32 -1.57 -15.08
N ASP A 179 5.63 -0.38 -15.56
CA ASP A 179 6.95 -0.03 -16.09
C ASP A 179 7.74 0.97 -15.21
N ASN A 180 7.19 1.32 -14.06
CA ASN A 180 7.81 2.26 -13.12
C ASN A 180 7.52 1.90 -11.67
N ILE A 181 8.13 2.62 -10.70
CA ILE A 181 8.01 2.33 -9.26
C ILE A 181 6.72 2.86 -8.62
N MET A 182 5.86 3.57 -9.34
CA MET A 182 4.65 4.19 -8.77
C MET A 182 3.68 3.18 -8.12
N MET A 183 3.81 1.88 -8.45
CA MET A 183 3.06 0.84 -7.76
C MET A 183 3.38 0.76 -6.26
N GLU A 184 4.57 1.17 -5.87
CA GLU A 184 4.95 1.22 -4.44
C GLU A 184 4.13 2.26 -3.69
N SER A 185 3.86 3.43 -4.29
CA SER A 185 3.07 4.51 -3.69
C SER A 185 1.60 4.16 -3.41
N CYS A 186 1.12 2.99 -3.89
CA CYS A 186 -0.17 2.45 -3.46
C CYS A 186 -0.17 2.01 -1.99
N ASN A 187 1.02 1.76 -1.42
CA ASN A 187 1.19 1.28 -0.05
C ASN A 187 1.46 2.47 0.87
N THR A 188 0.75 2.53 1.99
CA THR A 188 1.08 3.42 3.10
C THR A 188 1.13 2.63 4.39
N SER A 189 2.12 2.93 5.21
CA SER A 189 2.42 2.20 6.44
C SER A 189 2.40 3.09 7.68
N PHE A 190 2.33 2.44 8.83
CA PHE A 190 2.66 3.00 10.12
C PHE A 190 3.84 2.20 10.67
N GLN A 191 5.04 2.79 10.67
CA GLN A 191 6.27 2.08 11.00
C GLN A 191 6.62 2.33 12.46
N VAL A 192 6.78 1.25 13.24
CA VAL A 192 7.12 1.34 14.66
C VAL A 192 8.61 1.11 14.85
N HIS A 193 9.28 2.05 15.52
CA HIS A 193 10.70 1.98 15.84
C HIS A 193 10.89 1.57 17.31
N PHE A 194 11.78 0.62 17.53
CA PHE A 194 12.17 0.16 18.85
C PHE A 194 13.68 0.21 18.99
N GLN A 195 14.21 1.19 19.76
CA GLN A 195 15.63 1.26 20.08
C GLN A 195 15.96 0.21 21.14
N SER A 196 16.99 -0.55 20.90
CA SER A 196 17.42 -1.64 21.76
C SER A 196 18.86 -1.50 22.21
N ASN A 197 19.17 -2.13 23.35
CA ASN A 197 20.54 -2.37 23.74
C ASN A 197 21.25 -3.27 22.71
N ALA A 198 22.45 -2.90 22.30
CA ALA A 198 23.22 -3.63 21.31
C ALA A 198 23.51 -5.10 21.72
N SER A 199 23.68 -5.38 23.02
CA SER A 199 23.91 -6.73 23.53
C SER A 199 22.68 -7.64 23.46
N GLU A 200 21.47 -7.08 23.44
CA GLU A 200 20.20 -7.79 23.36
C GLU A 200 19.63 -7.82 21.94
N PHE A 201 20.26 -7.09 21.00
CA PHE A 201 19.73 -6.85 19.66
C PHE A 201 19.37 -8.15 18.93
N VAL A 202 20.21 -9.17 18.99
CA VAL A 202 20.00 -10.46 18.30
C VAL A 202 18.68 -11.08 18.74
N ASN A 203 18.47 -11.20 20.05
CA ASN A 203 17.26 -11.81 20.58
C ASN A 203 16.03 -10.93 20.31
N LEU A 204 16.13 -9.61 20.50
CA LEU A 204 15.04 -8.67 20.23
C LEU A 204 14.65 -8.63 18.76
N TYR A 205 15.63 -8.72 17.84
CA TYR A 205 15.33 -8.83 16.41
C TYR A 205 14.55 -10.12 16.09
N ASN A 206 14.95 -11.25 16.67
CA ASN A 206 14.25 -12.51 16.51
C ASN A 206 12.85 -12.48 17.14
N VAL A 207 12.69 -11.80 18.28
CA VAL A 207 11.37 -11.53 18.87
C VAL A 207 10.50 -10.72 17.92
N ALA A 208 11.02 -9.61 17.37
CA ALA A 208 10.28 -8.79 16.40
C ALA A 208 9.79 -9.63 15.20
N GLN A 209 10.64 -10.52 14.66
CA GLN A 209 10.25 -11.44 13.59
C GLN A 209 9.09 -12.36 14.02
N ALA A 210 9.13 -12.93 15.20
CA ALA A 210 8.09 -13.86 15.68
C ALA A 210 6.76 -13.16 15.95
N ILE A 211 6.79 -11.98 16.59
CA ILE A 211 5.57 -11.26 17.00
C ILE A 211 4.92 -10.43 15.88
N THR A 212 5.64 -10.17 14.78
CA THR A 212 5.09 -9.40 13.66
C THR A 212 3.80 -10.03 13.12
N ALA A 213 3.71 -11.37 13.07
CA ALA A 213 2.52 -12.04 12.55
C ALA A 213 1.25 -11.78 13.37
N PRO A 214 1.20 -12.02 14.70
CA PRO A 214 0.00 -11.74 15.49
C PRO A 214 -0.33 -10.23 15.56
N VAL A 215 0.67 -9.35 15.61
CA VAL A 215 0.42 -7.90 15.60
C VAL A 215 -0.19 -7.47 14.27
N LEU A 216 0.35 -7.94 13.14
CA LEU A 216 -0.21 -7.67 11.81
C LEU A 216 -1.63 -8.23 11.66
N ALA A 217 -1.90 -9.43 12.20
CA ALA A 217 -3.23 -10.04 12.10
C ALA A 217 -4.33 -9.17 12.73
N ALA A 218 -4.02 -8.45 13.82
CA ALA A 218 -4.93 -7.50 14.45
C ALA A 218 -5.00 -6.14 13.73
N ALA A 219 -3.99 -5.81 12.90
CA ALA A 219 -3.82 -4.48 12.32
C ALA A 219 -4.24 -4.38 10.84
N VAL A 220 -4.50 -5.49 10.13
CA VAL A 220 -4.74 -5.53 8.67
C VAL A 220 -5.74 -4.45 8.20
N ASN A 221 -5.36 -3.68 7.15
CA ASN A 221 -6.14 -2.53 6.67
C ASN A 221 -5.99 -2.25 5.16
N SER A 222 -5.73 -3.27 4.32
CA SER A 222 -5.56 -3.07 2.88
C SER A 222 -6.16 -4.20 2.02
N PRO A 223 -7.48 -4.47 2.09
CA PRO A 223 -8.06 -5.62 1.40
C PRO A 223 -8.38 -5.38 -0.08
N LEU A 224 -8.29 -4.12 -0.55
CA LEU A 224 -8.65 -3.73 -1.92
C LEU A 224 -7.46 -3.13 -2.66
N LEU A 225 -7.28 -3.53 -3.93
CA LEU A 225 -6.36 -2.88 -4.87
C LEU A 225 -7.03 -2.81 -6.25
N PHE A 226 -7.18 -1.61 -6.80
CA PHE A 226 -7.87 -1.34 -8.08
C PHE A 226 -9.23 -2.05 -8.18
N GLY A 227 -9.97 -2.05 -7.08
CA GLY A 227 -11.29 -2.67 -7.00
C GLY A 227 -11.30 -4.19 -6.82
N ASN A 228 -10.16 -4.87 -6.78
CA ASN A 228 -10.07 -6.31 -6.53
C ASN A 228 -9.92 -6.58 -5.03
N ARG A 229 -10.63 -7.60 -4.52
CA ARG A 229 -10.53 -8.09 -3.13
C ARG A 229 -9.40 -9.12 -3.07
N LEU A 230 -8.32 -8.75 -2.42
CA LEU A 230 -7.12 -9.59 -2.39
C LEU A 230 -6.87 -10.13 -0.97
N TRP A 231 -5.69 -9.87 -0.39
CA TRP A 231 -5.39 -10.30 0.98
C TRP A 231 -5.98 -9.31 1.99
N GLN A 232 -6.14 -9.70 3.25
CA GLN A 232 -6.52 -8.75 4.32
C GLN A 232 -5.48 -7.62 4.46
N GLU A 233 -4.20 -7.96 4.19
CA GLU A 233 -3.11 -7.00 4.06
C GLU A 233 -2.41 -7.19 2.72
N THR A 234 -3.00 -6.63 1.66
CA THR A 234 -2.49 -6.74 0.28
C THR A 234 -1.13 -6.08 0.11
N ARG A 235 -0.78 -5.06 0.95
CA ARG A 235 0.53 -4.40 0.92
C ARG A 235 1.68 -5.39 1.00
N VAL A 236 1.54 -6.48 1.75
CA VAL A 236 2.59 -7.49 1.86
C VAL A 236 2.94 -8.12 0.52
N ALA A 237 1.95 -8.46 -0.29
CA ALA A 237 2.19 -8.98 -1.63
C ALA A 237 2.61 -7.88 -2.61
N LEU A 238 1.92 -6.72 -2.57
CA LEU A 238 2.16 -5.62 -3.50
C LEU A 238 3.58 -5.07 -3.38
N PHE A 239 4.05 -4.79 -2.17
CA PHE A 239 5.39 -4.23 -1.95
C PHE A 239 6.50 -5.18 -2.42
N GLN A 240 6.32 -6.50 -2.26
CA GLN A 240 7.28 -7.49 -2.79
C GLN A 240 7.40 -7.44 -4.33
N HIS A 241 6.29 -7.15 -5.01
CA HIS A 241 6.25 -7.12 -6.48
C HIS A 241 6.60 -5.75 -7.07
N SER A 242 6.25 -4.65 -6.38
CA SER A 242 6.41 -3.28 -6.90
C SER A 242 7.87 -2.82 -6.99
N THR A 243 8.76 -3.44 -6.23
CA THR A 243 10.20 -3.13 -6.16
C THR A 243 11.08 -4.32 -6.56
N ASP A 244 10.52 -5.33 -7.23
CA ASP A 244 11.23 -6.56 -7.62
C ASP A 244 12.17 -6.30 -8.81
N GLU A 245 13.46 -6.13 -8.52
CA GLU A 245 14.51 -5.90 -9.51
C GLU A 245 15.06 -7.19 -10.14
N ARG A 246 14.58 -8.38 -9.75
CA ARG A 246 15.15 -9.64 -10.21
C ARG A 246 14.96 -9.85 -11.70
N SER A 247 16.05 -10.10 -12.40
CA SER A 247 16.04 -10.55 -13.80
C SER A 247 15.55 -12.01 -13.93
N GLY A 248 15.20 -12.43 -15.13
CA GLY A 248 14.76 -13.80 -15.39
C GLY A 248 15.69 -14.89 -14.82
N PRO A 249 17.02 -14.83 -15.03
CA PRO A 249 17.96 -15.78 -14.41
C PRO A 249 17.97 -15.76 -12.87
N GLN A 250 17.74 -14.60 -12.25
CA GLN A 250 17.68 -14.49 -10.79
C GLN A 250 16.39 -15.09 -10.23
N LEU A 251 15.26 -14.94 -10.93
CA LEU A 251 14.01 -15.60 -10.60
C LEU A 251 14.15 -17.13 -10.65
N VAL A 252 14.77 -17.66 -11.70
CA VAL A 252 15.01 -19.12 -11.84
C VAL A 252 15.89 -19.66 -10.69
N ARG A 253 16.84 -18.86 -10.21
CA ARG A 253 17.71 -19.21 -9.07
C ARG A 253 17.05 -18.96 -7.71
N ASN A 254 15.80 -18.53 -7.68
CA ASN A 254 15.04 -18.22 -6.48
C ASN A 254 15.75 -17.25 -5.54
N GLN A 255 16.42 -16.22 -6.10
CA GLN A 255 17.05 -15.19 -5.29
C GLN A 255 15.97 -14.39 -4.53
N PRO A 256 16.23 -13.97 -3.28
CA PRO A 256 15.26 -13.17 -2.52
C PRO A 256 15.07 -11.79 -3.14
N THR A 257 13.87 -11.22 -2.93
CA THR A 257 13.57 -9.81 -3.24
C THR A 257 14.13 -8.88 -2.17
N ARG A 258 14.29 -7.60 -2.51
CA ARG A 258 14.67 -6.55 -1.53
C ARG A 258 13.66 -6.40 -0.40
N VAL A 259 12.37 -6.59 -0.71
CA VAL A 259 11.30 -6.66 0.28
C VAL A 259 11.19 -8.12 0.73
N SER A 260 11.59 -8.40 1.95
CA SER A 260 11.58 -9.78 2.45
C SER A 260 11.37 -9.87 3.95
N PHE A 261 10.85 -11.02 4.40
CA PHE A 261 10.79 -11.38 5.82
C PHE A 261 12.16 -11.86 6.34
N GLY A 262 13.05 -12.30 5.45
CA GLY A 262 14.30 -12.97 5.74
C GLY A 262 14.24 -14.46 5.49
N ASP A 263 15.37 -15.15 5.77
CA ASP A 263 15.54 -16.58 5.46
C ASP A 263 15.97 -17.42 6.68
N LYS A 264 16.44 -16.76 7.75
CA LYS A 264 16.89 -17.45 8.98
C LYS A 264 16.81 -16.51 10.18
N TRP A 265 16.86 -17.07 11.38
CA TRP A 265 17.07 -16.33 12.61
C TRP A 265 18.45 -15.64 12.61
N LEU A 266 18.53 -14.50 13.28
CA LEU A 266 19.79 -13.84 13.56
C LEU A 266 20.53 -14.62 14.65
N GLU A 267 21.84 -14.92 14.47
CA GLU A 267 22.58 -15.81 15.36
C GLU A 267 23.57 -15.10 16.27
N HIS A 268 24.35 -14.17 15.73
CA HIS A 268 25.49 -13.61 16.46
C HIS A 268 25.47 -12.08 16.57
N SER A 269 25.17 -11.36 15.49
CA SER A 269 25.29 -9.91 15.44
C SER A 269 24.42 -9.27 14.37
N VAL A 270 24.00 -8.02 14.60
CA VAL A 270 23.34 -7.20 13.57
C VAL A 270 24.17 -7.08 12.27
N VAL A 271 25.48 -7.20 12.36
CA VAL A 271 26.41 -7.16 11.22
C VAL A 271 26.07 -8.24 10.19
N GLU A 272 25.54 -9.39 10.61
CA GLU A 272 25.09 -10.46 9.69
C GLU A 272 24.00 -9.98 8.73
N LEU A 273 23.08 -9.13 9.22
CA LEU A 273 21.99 -8.59 8.38
C LEU A 273 22.55 -7.67 7.30
N PHE A 274 23.50 -6.82 7.64
CA PHE A 274 24.15 -5.93 6.68
C PHE A 274 25.07 -6.68 5.71
N HIS A 275 25.80 -7.70 6.18
CA HIS A 275 26.55 -8.60 5.30
C HIS A 275 25.65 -9.25 4.25
N ASP A 276 24.54 -9.85 4.69
CA ASP A 276 23.57 -10.52 3.81
C ASP A 276 23.01 -9.54 2.75
N GLN A 277 22.69 -8.31 3.17
CA GLN A 277 22.20 -7.26 2.25
C GLN A 277 23.25 -6.87 1.21
N ILE A 278 24.50 -6.62 1.62
CA ILE A 278 25.57 -6.18 0.73
C ILE A 278 25.93 -7.26 -0.29
N ILE A 279 25.92 -8.52 0.13
CA ILE A 279 26.23 -9.66 -0.76
C ILE A 279 25.11 -9.86 -1.81
N ARG A 280 23.85 -9.71 -1.41
CA ARG A 280 22.71 -10.03 -2.27
C ARG A 280 22.27 -8.89 -3.18
N PHE A 281 22.36 -7.65 -2.70
CA PHE A 281 21.75 -6.51 -3.34
C PHE A 281 22.77 -5.46 -3.77
N ARG A 282 22.80 -5.17 -5.05
CA ARG A 282 23.61 -4.10 -5.59
C ARG A 282 23.07 -2.73 -5.16
N PRO A 283 23.91 -1.70 -4.97
CA PRO A 283 23.44 -0.35 -4.72
C PRO A 283 22.52 0.13 -5.86
N ILE A 284 21.37 0.65 -5.51
CA ILE A 284 20.45 1.34 -6.42
C ILE A 284 20.75 2.83 -6.42
N ILE A 285 20.98 3.37 -5.23
CA ILE A 285 21.30 4.76 -4.96
C ILE A 285 22.71 4.80 -4.40
N ILE A 286 23.50 5.76 -4.82
CA ILE A 286 24.83 6.05 -4.27
C ILE A 286 24.89 7.50 -3.78
N THR A 287 25.68 7.71 -2.74
CA THR A 287 26.04 9.03 -2.23
C THR A 287 27.56 9.17 -2.27
N GLN A 288 28.07 10.39 -2.34
CA GLN A 288 29.51 10.58 -2.14
C GLN A 288 29.85 10.31 -0.66
N PRO A 289 30.95 9.57 -0.39
CA PRO A 289 31.39 9.38 0.99
C PRO A 289 31.85 10.71 1.60
N ASP A 290 31.15 11.17 2.62
CA ASP A 290 31.44 12.47 3.26
C ASP A 290 32.61 12.38 4.26
N GLU A 291 32.86 11.17 4.82
CA GLU A 291 33.83 10.97 5.89
C GLU A 291 34.49 9.58 5.83
N ASN A 292 35.67 9.44 6.40
CA ASN A 292 36.24 8.13 6.71
C ASN A 292 35.89 7.77 8.16
N PRO A 293 35.12 6.70 8.41
CA PRO A 293 34.59 6.39 9.75
C PRO A 293 35.68 6.11 10.78
N PHE A 294 36.83 5.54 10.39
CA PHE A 294 37.91 5.29 11.32
C PHE A 294 38.67 6.56 11.69
N GLN A 295 38.75 7.56 10.81
CA GLN A 295 39.31 8.87 11.16
C GLN A 295 38.41 9.62 12.15
N VAL A 296 37.06 9.50 11.98
CA VAL A 296 36.10 10.06 12.94
C VAL A 296 36.26 9.39 14.30
N LEU A 297 36.29 8.05 14.33
CA LEU A 297 36.53 7.28 15.56
C LEU A 297 37.86 7.61 16.27
N ALA A 298 38.92 7.88 15.49
CA ALA A 298 40.20 8.25 16.02
C ALA A 298 40.21 9.64 16.72
N ARG A 299 39.30 10.54 16.33
CA ARG A 299 39.04 11.82 17.00
C ARG A 299 38.16 11.71 18.24
N GLY A 300 37.64 10.49 18.54
CA GLY A 300 36.69 10.27 19.63
C GLY A 300 35.24 10.66 19.29
N GLU A 301 34.96 10.90 18.03
CA GLU A 301 33.63 11.26 17.51
C GLU A 301 32.88 10.02 17.02
N THR A 302 31.57 10.18 16.76
CA THR A 302 30.69 9.11 16.26
C THR A 302 30.49 9.25 14.76
N PRO A 303 30.87 8.26 13.93
CA PRO A 303 30.65 8.32 12.49
C PRO A 303 29.17 8.14 12.13
N LEU A 304 28.73 8.81 11.07
CA LEU A 304 27.35 8.74 10.57
C LEU A 304 27.06 7.45 9.79
N LEU A 305 28.10 6.77 9.28
CA LEU A 305 27.98 5.56 8.44
C LEU A 305 27.04 5.77 7.24
N SER A 306 27.23 6.88 6.53
CA SER A 306 26.31 7.35 5.48
C SER A 306 26.13 6.33 4.34
N ALA A 307 27.20 5.66 3.91
CA ALA A 307 27.11 4.65 2.85
C ALA A 307 26.31 3.41 3.31
N LEU A 308 26.52 2.95 4.56
CA LEU A 308 25.75 1.84 5.13
C LEU A 308 24.28 2.19 5.27
N ARG A 309 23.96 3.39 5.76
CA ARG A 309 22.59 3.88 5.90
C ARG A 309 21.88 4.02 4.54
N THR A 310 22.57 4.57 3.53
CA THR A 310 22.04 4.71 2.16
C THR A 310 21.74 3.35 1.55
N HIS A 311 22.66 2.39 1.63
CA HIS A 311 22.45 1.04 1.11
C HIS A 311 21.29 0.34 1.85
N ASN A 312 21.28 0.36 3.17
CA ASN A 312 20.21 -0.20 4.01
C ASN A 312 18.82 0.44 3.69
N GLY A 313 18.79 1.72 3.35
CA GLY A 313 17.59 2.45 2.95
C GLY A 313 16.97 1.98 1.62
N THR A 314 17.67 1.12 0.86
CA THR A 314 17.18 0.51 -0.38
C THR A 314 16.92 -1.00 -0.26
N VAL A 315 16.97 -1.55 0.95
CA VAL A 315 16.64 -2.96 1.23
C VAL A 315 15.53 -2.99 2.30
N TRP A 316 14.34 -3.36 1.88
CA TRP A 316 13.12 -3.20 2.68
C TRP A 316 12.73 -4.53 3.34
N ARG A 317 13.44 -4.92 4.42
CA ARG A 317 12.98 -6.01 5.28
C ARG A 317 11.77 -5.56 6.10
N TRP A 318 10.83 -6.46 6.36
CA TRP A 318 9.63 -6.17 7.19
C TRP A 318 9.98 -5.77 8.62
N ASN A 319 11.07 -6.33 9.17
CA ASN A 319 11.76 -5.77 10.31
C ASN A 319 13.16 -5.36 9.84
N ARG A 320 13.45 -4.07 9.88
CA ARG A 320 14.71 -3.49 9.41
C ARG A 320 15.60 -3.11 10.60
N ALA A 321 16.85 -3.55 10.57
CA ALA A 321 17.85 -3.07 11.50
C ALA A 321 18.34 -1.70 11.03
N CYS A 322 18.33 -0.69 11.91
CA CYS A 322 18.75 0.66 11.59
C CYS A 322 19.83 1.13 12.56
N TYR A 323 20.93 1.68 12.02
CA TYR A 323 21.90 2.46 12.75
C TYR A 323 21.49 3.92 12.75
N GLY A 324 21.63 4.60 13.87
CA GLY A 324 21.38 6.03 14.00
C GLY A 324 22.34 6.70 14.97
N VAL A 325 22.42 8.02 14.91
CA VAL A 325 23.16 8.87 15.85
C VAL A 325 22.22 9.98 16.32
N THR A 326 22.05 10.09 17.64
CA THR A 326 21.25 11.15 18.26
C THR A 326 22.13 11.83 19.31
N ASP A 327 22.29 13.15 19.21
CA ASP A 327 23.15 13.94 20.10
C ASP A 327 24.59 13.40 20.22
N GLY A 328 25.13 12.89 19.11
CA GLY A 328 26.48 12.30 19.06
C GLY A 328 26.57 10.87 19.61
N VAL A 329 25.47 10.28 20.10
CA VAL A 329 25.43 8.92 20.64
C VAL A 329 24.90 7.94 19.61
N PRO A 330 25.69 6.92 19.23
CA PRO A 330 25.26 5.92 18.24
C PRO A 330 24.33 4.88 18.88
N HIS A 331 23.29 4.49 18.15
CA HIS A 331 22.31 3.51 18.62
C HIS A 331 21.83 2.57 17.51
N LEU A 332 21.28 1.44 17.91
CA LEU A 332 20.55 0.52 17.03
C LEU A 332 19.08 0.55 17.34
N ARG A 333 18.25 0.46 16.29
CA ARG A 333 16.82 0.28 16.41
C ARG A 333 16.30 -0.77 15.44
N ILE A 334 15.23 -1.41 15.82
CA ILE A 334 14.43 -2.30 14.97
C ILE A 334 13.23 -1.50 14.50
N GLU A 335 13.06 -1.42 13.19
CA GLU A 335 11.94 -0.75 12.53
C GLU A 335 10.97 -1.81 11.99
N ASN A 336 9.78 -1.90 12.57
CA ASN A 336 8.70 -2.75 12.05
C ASN A 336 7.90 -1.98 11.01
N ARG A 337 7.99 -2.40 9.74
CA ARG A 337 7.35 -1.80 8.57
C ARG A 337 6.07 -2.52 8.13
N ALA A 338 5.71 -3.60 8.83
CA ALA A 338 4.62 -4.47 8.42
C ALA A 338 3.23 -3.83 8.61
N LEU A 339 3.09 -2.93 9.58
CA LEU A 339 1.81 -2.36 9.95
C LEU A 339 1.29 -1.38 8.88
N PRO A 340 0.01 -1.47 8.48
CA PRO A 340 -0.60 -0.50 7.58
C PRO A 340 -0.86 0.84 8.26
N SER A 341 -0.97 1.90 7.47
CA SER A 341 -1.55 3.16 7.88
C SER A 341 -3.04 2.99 8.25
N GLY A 342 -3.45 3.62 9.34
CA GLY A 342 -4.82 3.61 9.84
C GLY A 342 -5.24 2.30 10.58
N PRO A 343 -6.52 2.08 10.80
CA PRO A 343 -7.68 2.92 10.38
C PRO A 343 -7.79 4.29 11.04
N THR A 344 -7.36 4.45 12.30
CA THR A 344 -7.35 5.72 13.04
C THR A 344 -6.06 5.85 13.85
N VAL A 345 -5.77 7.05 14.33
CA VAL A 345 -4.62 7.31 15.22
C VAL A 345 -4.62 6.39 16.43
N ILE A 346 -5.75 6.27 17.13
CA ILE A 346 -5.85 5.40 18.31
C ILE A 346 -5.61 3.92 17.97
N ASP A 347 -6.02 3.47 16.77
CA ASP A 347 -5.76 2.11 16.29
C ASP A 347 -4.27 1.87 16.06
N GLU A 348 -3.55 2.85 15.51
CA GLU A 348 -2.10 2.79 15.23
C GLU A 348 -1.27 2.81 16.51
N ILE A 349 -1.63 3.69 17.45
CA ILE A 349 -0.96 3.73 18.76
C ILE A 349 -1.24 2.45 19.56
N ALA A 350 -2.45 1.87 19.46
CA ALA A 350 -2.75 0.57 20.05
C ALA A 350 -1.88 -0.55 19.45
N ASN A 351 -1.67 -0.56 18.14
CA ASN A 351 -0.74 -1.49 17.48
C ASN A 351 0.69 -1.31 18.01
N THR A 352 1.13 -0.06 18.23
CA THR A 352 2.44 0.27 18.80
C THR A 352 2.58 -0.27 20.22
N ALA A 353 1.58 -0.04 21.06
CA ALA A 353 1.56 -0.52 22.44
C ALA A 353 1.61 -2.06 22.50
N PHE A 354 0.86 -2.74 21.64
CA PHE A 354 0.86 -4.19 21.56
C PHE A 354 2.21 -4.73 21.10
N PHE A 355 2.78 -4.17 20.02
CA PHE A 355 4.11 -4.56 19.51
C PHE A 355 5.19 -4.35 20.58
N THR A 356 5.27 -3.15 21.16
CA THR A 356 6.34 -2.80 22.12
C THR A 356 6.18 -3.52 23.46
N GLY A 357 4.94 -3.78 23.89
CA GLY A 357 4.66 -4.61 25.05
C GLY A 357 5.15 -6.04 24.89
N LEU A 358 4.95 -6.63 23.71
CA LEU A 358 5.48 -7.95 23.38
C LEU A 358 7.01 -7.93 23.27
N MET A 359 7.61 -6.88 22.67
CA MET A 359 9.07 -6.71 22.63
C MET A 359 9.70 -6.71 24.02
N ALA A 360 9.04 -6.08 24.99
CA ALA A 360 9.50 -6.03 26.39
C ALA A 360 9.29 -7.33 27.16
N ALA A 361 8.26 -8.12 26.81
CA ALA A 361 7.85 -9.27 27.60
C ALA A 361 8.37 -10.62 27.08
N VAL A 362 8.32 -10.84 25.76
CA VAL A 362 8.62 -12.13 25.13
C VAL A 362 10.03 -12.66 25.44
N PRO A 363 11.10 -11.84 25.48
CA PRO A 363 12.43 -12.32 25.86
C PRO A 363 12.46 -12.97 27.25
N LYS A 364 11.71 -12.43 28.21
CA LYS A 364 11.65 -12.96 29.58
C LYS A 364 10.79 -14.21 29.68
N ALA A 365 9.68 -14.27 28.90
CA ALA A 365 8.74 -15.39 28.93
C ALA A 365 9.26 -16.64 28.20
N TYR A 366 9.92 -16.45 27.07
CA TYR A 366 10.31 -17.54 26.18
C TYR A 366 11.84 -17.71 26.00
N GLY A 367 12.65 -16.73 26.39
CA GLY A 367 14.11 -16.74 26.21
C GLY A 367 14.52 -16.59 24.76
N GLU A 368 15.41 -17.45 24.27
CA GLU A 368 15.90 -17.41 22.90
C GLU A 368 14.87 -17.99 21.90
N ILE A 369 14.31 -17.13 21.07
CA ILE A 369 13.24 -17.47 20.11
C ILE A 369 13.67 -18.54 19.10
N SER A 370 14.92 -18.45 18.62
CA SER A 370 15.47 -19.42 17.66
C SER A 370 15.49 -20.87 18.14
N LYS A 371 15.43 -21.09 19.46
CA LYS A 371 15.34 -22.44 20.06
C LYS A 371 13.90 -22.93 20.26
N ARG A 372 12.91 -22.05 20.06
CA ARG A 372 11.49 -22.34 20.33
C ARG A 372 10.67 -22.54 19.06
N MET A 373 11.03 -21.89 17.96
CA MET A 373 10.28 -21.89 16.72
C MET A 373 11.23 -22.02 15.52
N ALA A 374 10.86 -22.81 14.53
CA ALA A 374 11.54 -22.78 13.24
C ALA A 374 11.28 -21.44 12.53
N PHE A 375 12.29 -20.92 11.83
CA PHE A 375 12.13 -19.66 11.09
C PHE A 375 11.02 -19.73 10.06
N ASP A 376 10.88 -20.86 9.39
CA ASP A 376 9.82 -21.08 8.39
C ASP A 376 8.41 -21.02 9.00
N ASP A 377 8.23 -21.40 10.27
CA ASP A 377 6.95 -21.23 10.98
C ASP A 377 6.65 -19.75 11.20
N ALA A 378 7.62 -18.94 11.64
CA ALA A 378 7.45 -17.49 11.79
C ALA A 378 7.13 -16.82 10.46
N LYS A 379 7.86 -17.17 9.41
CA LYS A 379 7.63 -16.68 8.03
C LYS A 379 6.25 -17.10 7.51
N SER A 380 5.86 -18.36 7.72
CA SER A 380 4.54 -18.85 7.34
C SER A 380 3.41 -18.13 8.09
N ASN A 381 3.58 -17.91 9.40
CA ASN A 381 2.63 -17.16 10.22
C ASN A 381 2.45 -15.72 9.70
N PHE A 382 3.54 -15.04 9.31
CA PHE A 382 3.49 -13.69 8.72
C PHE A 382 2.63 -13.63 7.46
N PHE A 383 2.85 -14.55 6.51
CA PHE A 383 2.06 -14.59 5.28
C PHE A 383 0.61 -15.01 5.52
N ARG A 384 0.35 -15.90 6.50
CA ARG A 384 -1.02 -16.25 6.92
C ARG A 384 -1.73 -15.06 7.55
N ALA A 385 -1.04 -14.28 8.41
CA ALA A 385 -1.58 -13.04 8.97
C ALA A 385 -1.99 -12.07 7.87
N ALA A 386 -1.12 -11.82 6.89
CA ALA A 386 -1.41 -10.92 5.78
C ALA A 386 -2.62 -11.39 4.93
N ARG A 387 -2.76 -12.70 4.72
CA ARG A 387 -3.88 -13.26 3.94
C ARG A 387 -5.20 -13.29 4.70
N HIS A 388 -5.19 -13.67 5.97
CA HIS A 388 -6.38 -14.07 6.71
C HIS A 388 -6.68 -13.19 7.94
N GLY A 389 -5.79 -12.25 8.31
CA GLY A 389 -5.98 -11.39 9.48
C GLY A 389 -6.20 -12.22 10.76
N LEU A 390 -7.22 -11.86 11.53
CA LEU A 390 -7.58 -12.52 12.79
C LEU A 390 -8.03 -13.99 12.65
N GLU A 391 -8.34 -14.45 11.46
CA GLU A 391 -8.70 -15.86 11.18
C GLU A 391 -7.47 -16.72 10.83
N ALA A 392 -6.27 -16.15 10.82
CA ALA A 392 -5.05 -16.87 10.47
C ALA A 392 -4.72 -17.97 11.49
N PRO A 393 -4.36 -19.19 11.04
CA PRO A 393 -3.82 -20.22 11.93
C PRO A 393 -2.31 -19.99 12.13
N PHE A 394 -1.87 -20.00 13.39
CA PHE A 394 -0.47 -19.83 13.78
C PHE A 394 0.07 -21.05 14.52
N ARG A 395 1.31 -21.44 14.23
CA ARG A 395 2.11 -22.27 15.11
C ARG A 395 2.92 -21.36 16.02
N TRP A 396 2.81 -21.52 17.34
CA TRP A 396 3.42 -20.61 18.30
C TRP A 396 4.67 -21.16 18.99
N LEU A 397 5.28 -20.34 19.85
CA LEU A 397 6.56 -20.59 20.52
C LEU A 397 6.54 -21.76 21.52
N ASP A 398 5.37 -22.22 21.94
CA ASP A 398 5.15 -23.41 22.75
C ASP A 398 4.99 -24.70 21.94
N GLY A 399 4.98 -24.58 20.60
CA GLY A 399 4.79 -25.68 19.67
C GLY A 399 3.33 -26.02 19.36
N GLU A 400 2.37 -25.29 19.93
CA GLU A 400 0.94 -25.49 19.72
C GLU A 400 0.40 -24.65 18.55
N ASN A 401 -0.79 -24.98 18.06
CA ASN A 401 -1.48 -24.28 17.00
C ASN A 401 -2.67 -23.50 17.57
N TYR A 402 -2.75 -22.22 17.20
CA TYR A 402 -3.80 -21.30 17.61
C TYR A 402 -4.45 -20.60 16.41
N SER A 403 -5.69 -20.14 16.56
CA SER A 403 -6.14 -19.03 15.73
C SER A 403 -5.45 -17.74 16.17
N ALA A 404 -5.26 -16.77 15.26
CA ALA A 404 -4.68 -15.48 15.63
C ALA A 404 -5.47 -14.83 16.79
N SER A 405 -6.81 -14.88 16.71
CA SER A 405 -7.68 -14.31 17.75
C SER A 405 -7.48 -14.94 19.12
N SER A 406 -7.44 -16.30 19.23
CA SER A 406 -7.24 -16.96 20.52
C SER A 406 -5.84 -16.72 21.07
N LEU A 407 -4.82 -16.77 20.23
CA LEU A 407 -3.43 -16.48 20.62
C LEU A 407 -3.32 -15.04 21.19
N ILE A 408 -3.90 -14.06 20.52
CA ILE A 408 -3.87 -12.65 20.96
C ILE A 408 -4.59 -12.50 22.30
N LEU A 409 -5.85 -12.98 22.40
CA LEU A 409 -6.69 -12.74 23.57
C LEU A 409 -6.21 -13.50 24.82
N GLU A 410 -5.79 -14.76 24.65
CA GLU A 410 -5.54 -15.66 25.77
C GLU A 410 -4.09 -15.63 26.25
N HIS A 411 -3.14 -15.31 25.34
CA HIS A 411 -1.71 -15.41 25.64
C HIS A 411 -0.96 -14.09 25.47
N LEU A 412 -1.17 -13.35 24.36
CA LEU A 412 -0.29 -12.23 24.00
C LEU A 412 -0.70 -10.92 24.67
N LEU A 413 -2.00 -10.63 24.82
CA LEU A 413 -2.45 -9.41 25.50
C LEU A 413 -2.03 -9.38 26.98
N PRO A 414 -2.24 -10.45 27.78
CA PRO A 414 -1.72 -10.48 29.14
C PRO A 414 -0.20 -10.30 29.20
N LEU A 415 0.52 -10.91 28.26
CA LEU A 415 1.97 -10.81 28.19
C LEU A 415 2.43 -9.39 27.83
N ALA A 416 1.79 -8.73 26.87
CA ALA A 416 2.08 -7.36 26.47
C ALA A 416 1.79 -6.38 27.62
N HIS A 417 0.67 -6.55 28.32
CA HIS A 417 0.30 -5.78 29.51
C HIS A 417 1.42 -5.83 30.55
N ASP A 418 1.83 -7.05 30.95
CA ASP A 418 2.93 -7.25 31.90
C ASP A 418 4.26 -6.63 31.42
N GLY A 419 4.50 -6.66 30.11
CA GLY A 419 5.69 -6.06 29.50
C GLY A 419 5.72 -4.54 29.66
N LEU A 420 4.62 -3.87 29.35
CA LEU A 420 4.50 -2.41 29.45
C LEU A 420 4.54 -1.91 30.90
N ILE A 421 3.81 -2.56 31.80
CA ILE A 421 3.86 -2.22 33.23
C ILE A 421 5.28 -2.33 33.77
N ARG A 422 6.01 -3.39 33.43
CA ARG A 422 7.41 -3.56 33.84
C ARG A 422 8.37 -2.54 33.21
N ALA A 423 8.06 -2.04 32.04
CA ALA A 423 8.81 -0.95 31.40
C ALA A 423 8.56 0.41 32.06
N GLY A 424 7.53 0.51 32.93
CA GLY A 424 7.18 1.74 33.64
C GLY A 424 6.15 2.60 32.90
N VAL A 425 5.41 2.02 31.96
CA VAL A 425 4.27 2.69 31.31
C VAL A 425 3.11 2.76 32.30
N THR A 426 2.37 3.87 32.29
CA THR A 426 1.22 4.07 33.19
C THR A 426 0.10 3.08 32.90
N SER A 427 -0.63 2.66 33.92
CA SER A 427 -1.76 1.74 33.76
C SER A 427 -2.85 2.31 32.85
N GLU A 428 -3.06 3.63 32.89
CA GLU A 428 -4.03 4.31 32.04
C GLU A 428 -3.71 4.13 30.55
N ASP A 429 -2.44 4.31 30.16
CA ASP A 429 -2.01 4.10 28.77
C ASP A 429 -2.11 2.60 28.40
N VAL A 430 -1.65 1.71 29.28
CA VAL A 430 -1.68 0.27 29.03
C VAL A 430 -3.11 -0.22 28.82
N ASP A 431 -4.03 0.11 29.73
CA ASP A 431 -5.42 -0.30 29.67
C ASP A 431 -6.14 0.31 28.45
N LYS A 432 -5.90 1.60 28.14
CA LYS A 432 -6.49 2.29 27.00
C LYS A 432 -6.11 1.59 25.68
N TYR A 433 -4.83 1.44 25.41
CA TYR A 433 -4.38 1.00 24.07
C TYR A 433 -4.46 -0.51 23.89
N LEU A 434 -4.15 -1.32 24.92
CA LEU A 434 -4.35 -2.77 24.83
C LEU A 434 -5.83 -3.14 24.82
N GLY A 435 -6.69 -2.35 25.49
CA GLY A 435 -8.15 -2.48 25.40
C GLY A 435 -8.68 -2.34 23.98
N VAL A 436 -8.11 -1.42 23.17
CA VAL A 436 -8.46 -1.29 21.74
C VAL A 436 -8.14 -2.57 20.96
N ILE A 437 -6.97 -3.20 21.20
CA ILE A 437 -6.61 -4.48 20.57
C ILE A 437 -7.55 -5.60 21.02
N GLU A 438 -7.90 -5.64 22.31
CA GLU A 438 -8.81 -6.65 22.86
C GLU A 438 -10.19 -6.57 22.19
N GLU A 439 -10.81 -5.39 22.20
CA GLU A 439 -12.15 -5.18 21.63
C GLU A 439 -12.17 -5.40 20.12
N ARG A 440 -11.14 -4.93 19.39
CA ARG A 440 -10.96 -5.18 17.96
C ARG A 440 -10.87 -6.68 17.66
N THR A 441 -10.15 -7.43 18.49
CA THR A 441 -9.99 -8.88 18.32
C THR A 441 -11.27 -9.63 18.68
N ARG A 442 -11.99 -9.25 19.75
CA ARG A 442 -13.26 -9.84 20.16
C ARG A 442 -14.37 -9.61 19.14
N SER A 443 -14.49 -8.39 18.63
CA SER A 443 -15.48 -8.03 17.59
C SER A 443 -15.12 -8.57 16.21
N ARG A 444 -13.87 -9.01 16.00
CA ARG A 444 -13.31 -9.40 14.70
C ARG A 444 -13.49 -8.32 13.65
N GLN A 445 -13.40 -7.05 14.05
CA GLN A 445 -13.53 -5.91 13.16
C GLN A 445 -12.23 -5.12 13.05
N THR A 446 -11.36 -5.58 12.16
CA THR A 446 -10.19 -4.84 11.66
C THR A 446 -10.60 -3.88 10.55
N GLY A 447 -9.72 -2.96 10.14
CA GLY A 447 -9.98 -2.10 8.98
C GLY A 447 -10.31 -2.89 7.73
N ALA A 448 -9.56 -3.95 7.45
CA ALA A 448 -9.81 -4.83 6.30
C ALA A 448 -11.17 -5.52 6.37
N SER A 449 -11.54 -6.07 7.53
CA SER A 449 -12.83 -6.75 7.68
C SER A 449 -14.00 -5.77 7.58
N TRP A 450 -13.87 -4.55 8.10
CA TRP A 450 -14.86 -3.49 7.96
C TRP A 450 -15.07 -3.09 6.50
N ILE A 451 -13.98 -2.88 5.74
CA ILE A 451 -14.02 -2.56 4.31
C ILE A 451 -14.76 -3.66 3.53
N LEU A 452 -14.40 -4.94 3.74
CA LEU A 452 -14.98 -6.06 3.02
C LEU A 452 -16.46 -6.29 3.39
N LYS A 453 -16.83 -6.19 4.67
CA LYS A 453 -18.22 -6.31 5.15
C LYS A 453 -19.08 -5.18 4.58
N SER A 454 -18.62 -3.93 4.64
CA SER A 454 -19.33 -2.77 4.10
C SER A 454 -19.51 -2.88 2.59
N ARG A 455 -18.46 -3.28 1.85
CA ARG A 455 -18.57 -3.53 0.41
C ARG A 455 -19.61 -4.61 0.08
N SER A 456 -19.64 -5.70 0.83
CA SER A 456 -20.60 -6.78 0.63
C SER A 456 -22.03 -6.35 0.93
N ALA A 457 -22.24 -5.55 1.98
CA ALA A 457 -23.56 -5.06 2.39
C ALA A 457 -24.17 -4.05 1.39
N MET A 458 -23.33 -3.24 0.71
CA MET A 458 -23.78 -2.33 -0.35
C MET A 458 -24.33 -3.02 -1.61
N GLY A 459 -24.08 -4.32 -1.77
CA GLY A 459 -24.65 -5.17 -2.83
C GLY A 459 -24.00 -4.99 -4.21
N GLU A 460 -24.25 -5.96 -5.10
CA GLU A 460 -23.66 -6.03 -6.45
C GLU A 460 -24.27 -5.02 -7.45
N SER A 461 -25.44 -4.46 -7.15
CA SER A 461 -26.08 -3.45 -8.01
C SER A 461 -25.40 -2.08 -7.97
N THR A 462 -24.55 -1.83 -6.97
CA THR A 462 -23.79 -0.58 -6.84
C THR A 462 -22.53 -0.65 -7.71
N SER A 463 -22.27 0.40 -8.50
CA SER A 463 -21.05 0.44 -9.30
C SER A 463 -19.81 0.42 -8.39
N LYS A 464 -18.73 -0.22 -8.84
CA LYS A 464 -17.48 -0.32 -8.08
C LYS A 464 -16.97 1.05 -7.64
N ASP A 465 -17.01 2.06 -8.51
CA ASP A 465 -16.56 3.42 -8.20
C ASP A 465 -17.38 4.07 -7.08
N VAL A 466 -18.70 4.00 -7.15
CA VAL A 466 -19.59 4.52 -6.09
C VAL A 466 -19.33 3.81 -4.76
N CYS A 467 -19.16 2.49 -4.79
CA CYS A 467 -18.86 1.70 -3.60
C CYS A 467 -17.54 2.15 -2.95
N HIS A 468 -16.47 2.30 -3.74
CA HIS A 468 -15.16 2.68 -3.21
C HIS A 468 -15.13 4.11 -2.68
N ARG A 469 -15.82 5.05 -3.32
CA ARG A 469 -15.94 6.42 -2.81
C ARG A 469 -16.73 6.45 -1.50
N LYS A 470 -17.79 5.68 -1.38
CA LYS A 470 -18.51 5.55 -0.11
C LYS A 470 -17.66 4.97 1.02
N LEU A 471 -16.85 3.96 0.71
CA LEU A 471 -15.89 3.43 1.67
C LEU A 471 -14.92 4.53 2.13
N ALA A 472 -14.30 5.23 1.19
CA ALA A 472 -13.33 6.29 1.50
C ALA A 472 -13.98 7.47 2.25
N SER A 473 -15.22 7.86 1.91
CA SER A 473 -15.99 8.89 2.62
C SER A 473 -16.27 8.51 4.07
N ALA A 474 -16.76 7.28 4.28
CA ALA A 474 -17.04 6.80 5.61
C ALA A 474 -15.75 6.63 6.45
N MET A 475 -14.65 6.15 5.83
CA MET A 475 -13.35 6.11 6.50
C MET A 475 -12.93 7.51 6.97
N LEU A 476 -12.98 8.51 6.08
CA LEU A 476 -12.62 9.89 6.41
C LEU A 476 -13.51 10.46 7.53
N ALA A 477 -14.82 10.24 7.47
CA ALA A 477 -15.78 10.69 8.48
C ALA A 477 -15.51 10.05 9.86
N ASN A 478 -15.28 8.74 9.90
CA ASN A 478 -14.98 8.01 11.13
C ASN A 478 -13.60 8.40 11.71
N GLN A 479 -12.60 8.61 10.87
CA GLN A 479 -11.27 9.09 11.29
C GLN A 479 -11.35 10.46 11.95
N LYS A 480 -12.17 11.38 11.42
CA LYS A 480 -12.41 12.69 12.03
C LYS A 480 -13.12 12.61 13.38
N GLN A 481 -13.90 11.54 13.62
CA GLN A 481 -14.49 11.29 14.93
C GLN A 481 -13.52 10.68 15.95
N GLY A 482 -12.38 10.15 15.48
CA GLY A 482 -11.33 9.58 16.33
C GLY A 482 -11.69 8.27 17.02
N GLN A 483 -12.79 7.61 16.63
CA GLN A 483 -13.20 6.34 17.27
C GLN A 483 -12.48 5.16 16.64
N PRO A 484 -12.04 4.16 17.45
CA PRO A 484 -11.36 2.99 16.93
C PRO A 484 -12.27 2.17 16.01
N VAL A 485 -11.66 1.46 15.06
CA VAL A 485 -12.36 0.80 13.93
C VAL A 485 -13.43 -0.21 14.35
N HIS A 486 -13.28 -0.84 15.50
CA HIS A 486 -14.26 -1.81 16.00
C HIS A 486 -15.62 -1.19 16.38
N HIS A 487 -15.69 0.14 16.52
CA HIS A 487 -16.94 0.89 16.72
C HIS A 487 -17.55 1.41 15.41
N TRP A 488 -16.87 1.27 14.25
CA TRP A 488 -17.38 1.80 13.00
C TRP A 488 -18.61 1.02 12.52
N PRO A 489 -19.72 1.72 12.18
CA PRO A 489 -20.90 1.05 11.63
C PRO A 489 -20.61 0.49 10.23
N ILE A 490 -21.21 -0.66 9.92
CA ILE A 490 -21.18 -1.22 8.55
C ILE A 490 -22.04 -0.35 7.65
N ILE A 491 -21.54 -0.05 6.44
CA ILE A 491 -22.29 0.71 5.44
C ILE A 491 -23.28 -0.23 4.76
N GLU A 492 -24.57 -0.04 5.00
CA GLU A 492 -25.63 -0.93 4.48
C GLU A 492 -26.25 -0.43 3.18
N THR A 493 -26.19 0.87 2.90
CA THR A 493 -26.82 1.47 1.72
C THR A 493 -25.83 2.35 0.95
N ALA A 494 -25.94 2.28 -0.37
CA ALA A 494 -25.19 3.12 -1.29
C ALA A 494 -26.04 4.30 -1.79
N GLU A 495 -26.70 5.08 -0.90
CA GLU A 495 -27.29 6.35 -1.31
C GLU A 495 -26.20 7.27 -1.87
N ALA A 496 -26.45 7.82 -3.05
CA ALA A 496 -25.48 8.62 -3.76
C ALA A 496 -25.29 9.97 -3.04
N GLU A 497 -24.14 10.15 -2.38
CA GLU A 497 -23.68 11.48 -2.01
C GLU A 497 -23.27 12.26 -3.27
N GLU A 498 -23.47 13.57 -3.27
CA GLU A 498 -23.12 14.45 -4.38
C GLU A 498 -21.59 14.60 -4.44
N TRP A 499 -20.93 13.95 -5.41
CA TRP A 499 -19.51 14.07 -5.65
C TRP A 499 -19.23 15.17 -6.68
N GLU A 500 -18.66 16.28 -6.28
CA GLU A 500 -18.11 17.27 -7.21
C GLU A 500 -16.83 16.71 -7.88
N HIS A 501 -16.75 16.71 -9.22
CA HIS A 501 -15.56 16.43 -10.05
C HIS A 501 -15.18 14.98 -10.39
N GLY A 502 -16.05 14.00 -10.20
CA GLY A 502 -15.75 12.57 -10.49
C GLY A 502 -15.75 12.15 -11.96
N TYR A 503 -15.93 13.08 -12.93
CA TYR A 503 -16.14 12.75 -14.35
C TYR A 503 -15.23 13.53 -15.30
N ARG A 504 -13.96 13.74 -14.93
CA ARG A 504 -13.01 14.48 -15.77
C ARG A 504 -12.41 13.64 -16.89
N THR A 505 -12.11 12.37 -16.59
CA THR A 505 -11.53 11.43 -17.56
C THR A 505 -12.38 10.17 -17.67
N VAL A 506 -12.27 9.49 -18.81
CA VAL A 506 -13.00 8.24 -19.11
C VAL A 506 -12.68 7.15 -18.08
N GLY A 507 -11.43 7.01 -17.68
CA GLY A 507 -10.98 6.02 -16.71
C GLY A 507 -11.69 6.10 -15.36
N GLN A 508 -12.23 7.27 -14.99
CA GLN A 508 -12.92 7.47 -13.71
C GLN A 508 -14.31 6.80 -13.65
N PHE A 509 -14.95 6.51 -14.81
CA PHE A 509 -16.32 5.98 -14.85
C PHE A 509 -16.56 4.91 -15.93
N MET A 510 -15.55 4.53 -16.71
CA MET A 510 -15.64 3.42 -17.64
C MET A 510 -16.01 2.12 -16.92
N SER A 511 -16.73 1.23 -17.59
CA SER A 511 -16.94 -0.14 -17.12
C SER A 511 -15.70 -0.98 -17.38
N THR A 512 -15.18 -1.63 -16.33
CA THR A 512 -14.00 -2.51 -16.40
C THR A 512 -14.36 -3.99 -16.31
N ASP A 513 -15.58 -4.32 -15.90
CA ASP A 513 -16.13 -5.69 -15.93
C ASP A 513 -16.69 -5.98 -17.31
N LEU A 514 -15.81 -6.49 -18.18
CA LEU A 514 -16.09 -6.63 -19.61
C LEU A 514 -16.45 -8.07 -19.96
N PHE A 515 -17.44 -8.19 -20.85
CA PHE A 515 -17.74 -9.44 -21.54
C PHE A 515 -17.22 -9.32 -22.97
N THR A 516 -16.26 -10.16 -23.33
CA THR A 516 -15.62 -10.16 -24.65
C THR A 516 -15.89 -11.47 -25.38
N VAL A 517 -15.71 -11.47 -26.67
CA VAL A 517 -15.77 -12.67 -27.53
C VAL A 517 -14.52 -12.69 -28.42
N SER A 518 -14.16 -13.87 -28.91
CA SER A 518 -13.08 -14.03 -29.90
C SER A 518 -13.61 -13.86 -31.33
N PRO A 519 -12.74 -13.46 -32.30
CA PRO A 519 -13.16 -13.34 -33.70
C PRO A 519 -13.74 -14.61 -34.30
N ASP A 520 -13.28 -15.77 -33.83
CA ASP A 520 -13.67 -17.09 -34.35
C ASP A 520 -14.83 -17.71 -33.58
N ASP A 521 -15.37 -17.03 -32.56
CA ASP A 521 -16.58 -17.45 -31.85
C ASP A 521 -17.80 -17.33 -32.77
N LEU A 522 -18.83 -18.15 -32.48
CA LEU A 522 -20.13 -18.04 -33.18
C LEU A 522 -20.82 -16.74 -32.82
N ILE A 523 -21.43 -16.10 -33.82
CA ILE A 523 -22.18 -14.86 -33.62
C ILE A 523 -23.34 -15.02 -32.63
N ASP A 524 -23.90 -16.24 -32.52
CA ASP A 524 -24.94 -16.59 -31.55
C ASP A 524 -24.46 -16.40 -30.11
N LEU A 525 -23.18 -16.65 -29.82
CA LEU A 525 -22.59 -16.38 -28.50
C LEU A 525 -22.62 -14.88 -28.19
N ALA A 526 -22.16 -14.04 -29.12
CA ALA A 526 -22.20 -12.59 -28.94
C ALA A 526 -23.64 -12.07 -28.73
N ALA A 527 -24.62 -12.61 -29.49
CA ALA A 527 -26.03 -12.29 -29.32
C ALA A 527 -26.55 -12.72 -27.94
N SER A 528 -26.22 -13.93 -27.50
CA SER A 528 -26.59 -14.46 -26.20
C SER A 528 -25.95 -13.65 -25.04
N VAL A 529 -24.70 -13.27 -25.15
CA VAL A 529 -24.04 -12.41 -24.15
C VAL A 529 -24.74 -11.06 -24.05
N MET A 530 -25.12 -10.46 -25.18
CA MET A 530 -25.87 -9.20 -25.19
C MET A 530 -27.25 -9.35 -24.48
N ASP A 531 -27.96 -10.43 -24.70
CA ASP A 531 -29.25 -10.71 -24.09
C ASP A 531 -29.10 -11.00 -22.58
N TRP A 532 -28.28 -11.93 -22.21
CA TRP A 532 -28.07 -12.34 -20.79
C TRP A 532 -27.56 -11.23 -19.90
N ARG A 533 -26.75 -10.34 -20.44
CA ARG A 533 -26.11 -9.24 -19.70
C ARG A 533 -26.79 -7.88 -19.95
N HIS A 534 -27.82 -7.84 -20.77
CA HIS A 534 -28.55 -6.62 -21.16
C HIS A 534 -27.63 -5.52 -21.71
N ILE A 535 -26.60 -5.91 -22.47
CA ILE A 535 -25.64 -5.01 -23.08
C ILE A 535 -25.85 -4.91 -24.59
N ARG A 536 -25.43 -3.80 -25.19
CA ARG A 536 -25.64 -3.51 -26.63
C ARG A 536 -24.35 -3.56 -27.45
N HIS A 537 -23.20 -3.74 -26.79
CA HIS A 537 -21.89 -3.70 -27.38
C HIS A 537 -21.04 -4.77 -26.71
N VAL A 538 -20.36 -5.60 -27.50
CA VAL A 538 -19.45 -6.64 -27.02
C VAL A 538 -18.12 -6.46 -27.75
N PRO A 539 -17.04 -6.08 -27.05
CA PRO A 539 -15.71 -6.01 -27.61
C PRO A 539 -15.23 -7.38 -28.09
N VAL A 540 -14.46 -7.39 -29.15
CA VAL A 540 -13.84 -8.59 -29.73
C VAL A 540 -12.37 -8.56 -29.44
N GLU A 541 -11.89 -9.56 -28.73
CA GLU A 541 -10.49 -9.68 -28.31
C GLU A 541 -9.80 -10.87 -28.98
N HIS A 542 -8.54 -10.70 -29.32
CA HIS A 542 -7.68 -11.76 -29.76
C HIS A 542 -6.29 -11.62 -29.08
N GLU A 543 -5.89 -12.61 -28.30
CA GLU A 543 -4.65 -12.60 -27.52
C GLU A 543 -4.49 -11.36 -26.63
N GLY A 544 -5.57 -10.92 -25.97
CA GLY A 544 -5.58 -9.76 -25.09
C GLY A 544 -5.60 -8.40 -25.80
N ARG A 545 -5.71 -8.38 -27.14
CA ARG A 545 -5.79 -7.14 -27.94
C ARG A 545 -7.18 -6.93 -28.48
N LEU A 546 -7.62 -5.71 -28.47
CA LEU A 546 -8.89 -5.33 -29.08
C LEU A 546 -8.76 -5.39 -30.63
N VAL A 547 -9.53 -6.28 -31.28
CA VAL A 547 -9.53 -6.44 -32.74
C VAL A 547 -10.84 -6.02 -33.39
N GLY A 548 -11.92 -5.89 -32.61
CA GLY A 548 -13.22 -5.54 -33.16
C GLY A 548 -14.25 -5.18 -32.09
N LEU A 549 -15.46 -4.86 -32.58
CA LEU A 549 -16.63 -4.56 -31.76
C LEU A 549 -17.89 -5.12 -32.42
N VAL A 550 -18.64 -5.96 -31.71
CA VAL A 550 -20.00 -6.36 -32.14
C VAL A 550 -21.00 -5.41 -31.49
N THR A 551 -21.97 -4.93 -32.30
CA THR A 551 -23.02 -4.04 -31.83
C THR A 551 -24.37 -4.67 -32.05
N HIS A 552 -25.33 -4.41 -31.17
CA HIS A 552 -26.74 -4.83 -31.34
C HIS A 552 -27.31 -4.38 -32.70
N ARG A 553 -26.95 -3.16 -33.17
CA ARG A 553 -27.38 -2.66 -34.50
C ARG A 553 -26.74 -3.47 -35.63
N GLY A 554 -25.51 -3.93 -35.49
CA GLY A 554 -24.83 -4.82 -36.45
C GLY A 554 -25.58 -6.15 -36.59
N LEU A 555 -25.97 -6.75 -35.47
CA LEU A 555 -26.76 -7.98 -35.45
C LEU A 555 -28.11 -7.80 -36.12
N LEU A 556 -28.87 -6.74 -35.80
CA LEU A 556 -30.15 -6.44 -36.42
C LEU A 556 -30.04 -6.22 -37.94
N ARG A 557 -28.98 -5.54 -38.40
CA ARG A 557 -28.74 -5.33 -39.84
C ARG A 557 -28.47 -6.65 -40.55
N MET A 558 -27.70 -7.55 -39.95
CA MET A 558 -27.45 -8.88 -40.48
C MET A 558 -28.74 -9.69 -40.60
N MET A 559 -29.60 -9.69 -39.55
CA MET A 559 -30.90 -10.36 -39.55
C MET A 559 -31.85 -9.81 -40.61
N SER A 560 -31.90 -8.48 -40.82
CA SER A 560 -32.77 -7.82 -41.80
C SER A 560 -32.38 -8.09 -43.27
N ASN A 561 -31.12 -8.39 -43.53
CA ASN A 561 -30.60 -8.72 -44.86
C ASN A 561 -30.85 -10.18 -45.27
N GLY A 562 -31.67 -10.92 -44.55
CA GLY A 562 -32.06 -12.28 -44.88
C GLY A 562 -31.05 -13.38 -44.58
N ASN A 563 -29.89 -13.03 -44.04
CA ASN A 563 -28.95 -13.99 -43.51
C ASN A 563 -29.46 -14.46 -42.14
N ARG A 564 -30.20 -15.58 -42.12
CA ARG A 564 -30.37 -16.37 -40.89
C ARG A 564 -28.99 -16.86 -40.47
N PHE A 565 -28.78 -17.14 -39.17
CA PHE A 565 -27.49 -17.54 -38.55
C PHE A 565 -26.78 -18.78 -39.19
N GLN A 566 -27.19 -19.16 -40.41
CA GLN A 566 -26.59 -20.21 -41.23
C GLN A 566 -26.44 -19.73 -42.69
N ARG A 567 -25.25 -19.75 -43.20
CA ARG A 567 -24.93 -19.64 -44.63
C ARG A 567 -24.63 -21.06 -45.12
N ASP A 568 -25.45 -21.60 -46.04
CA ASP A 568 -25.25 -22.88 -46.76
C ASP A 568 -24.28 -23.91 -46.11
N GLY A 569 -24.52 -24.25 -44.81
CA GLY A 569 -23.73 -25.25 -44.08
C GLY A 569 -22.62 -24.71 -43.20
N ASP A 570 -22.18 -23.43 -43.31
CA ASP A 570 -21.17 -22.84 -42.48
C ASP A 570 -21.76 -21.90 -41.42
N SER A 571 -21.29 -22.00 -40.18
CA SER A 571 -21.69 -21.13 -39.07
C SER A 571 -21.06 -19.74 -39.24
N ILE A 572 -21.85 -18.67 -39.01
CA ILE A 572 -21.38 -17.28 -39.06
C ILE A 572 -20.56 -16.99 -37.81
N THR A 573 -19.34 -16.49 -37.98
CA THR A 573 -18.44 -16.11 -36.88
C THR A 573 -18.58 -14.63 -36.53
N VAL A 574 -18.08 -14.27 -35.35
CA VAL A 574 -17.99 -12.88 -34.89
C VAL A 574 -17.21 -12.02 -35.87
N ARG A 575 -16.14 -12.54 -36.50
CA ARG A 575 -15.31 -11.89 -37.51
C ARG A 575 -16.13 -11.38 -38.72
N ASP A 576 -17.17 -12.10 -39.10
CA ASP A 576 -18.00 -11.75 -40.27
C ASP A 576 -18.91 -10.53 -40.01
N VAL A 577 -19.14 -10.18 -38.73
CA VAL A 577 -20.15 -9.17 -38.34
C VAL A 577 -19.52 -8.03 -37.51
N MET A 578 -18.37 -8.25 -36.92
CA MET A 578 -17.68 -7.23 -36.09
C MET A 578 -17.30 -5.99 -36.90
N ILE A 579 -17.30 -4.86 -36.27
CA ILE A 579 -16.63 -3.65 -36.76
C ILE A 579 -15.13 -3.83 -36.45
N ALA A 580 -14.31 -4.07 -37.47
CA ALA A 580 -12.88 -4.20 -37.29
C ALA A 580 -12.26 -2.84 -36.96
N ASN A 581 -11.23 -2.83 -36.08
CA ASN A 581 -10.52 -1.63 -35.63
C ASN A 581 -11.48 -0.50 -35.20
N PRO A 582 -12.29 -0.72 -34.16
CA PRO A 582 -13.23 0.29 -33.69
C PRO A 582 -12.50 1.55 -33.21
N VAL A 583 -13.20 2.68 -33.21
CA VAL A 583 -12.66 3.90 -32.58
C VAL A 583 -12.53 3.68 -31.10
N THR A 584 -11.37 3.99 -30.55
CA THR A 584 -11.02 3.78 -29.15
C THR A 584 -10.61 5.11 -28.48
N VAL A 585 -10.59 5.11 -27.16
CA VAL A 585 -10.04 6.18 -26.33
C VAL A 585 -9.12 5.57 -25.26
N SER A 586 -8.28 6.38 -24.62
CA SER A 586 -7.50 5.95 -23.46
C SER A 586 -8.24 6.27 -22.14
N PRO A 587 -7.87 5.67 -21.00
CA PRO A 587 -8.40 6.04 -19.69
C PRO A 587 -8.22 7.53 -19.35
N GLU A 588 -7.15 8.16 -19.84
CA GLU A 588 -6.80 9.56 -19.61
C GLU A 588 -7.58 10.53 -20.50
N THR A 589 -8.24 10.04 -21.54
CA THR A 589 -9.07 10.87 -22.43
C THR A 589 -10.11 11.63 -21.64
N SER A 590 -10.21 12.95 -21.84
CA SER A 590 -11.18 13.76 -21.14
C SER A 590 -12.61 13.37 -21.49
N SER A 591 -13.53 13.47 -20.54
CA SER A 591 -14.94 13.14 -20.74
C SER A 591 -15.57 13.95 -21.88
N LEU A 592 -15.20 15.23 -22.02
CA LEU A 592 -15.70 16.08 -23.11
C LEU A 592 -15.18 15.61 -24.46
N GLU A 593 -13.89 15.28 -24.55
CA GLU A 593 -13.30 14.74 -25.78
C GLU A 593 -13.95 13.41 -26.19
N ALA A 594 -14.17 12.50 -25.23
CA ALA A 594 -14.85 11.24 -25.50
C ALA A 594 -16.29 11.47 -26.00
N ILE A 595 -17.04 12.42 -25.41
CA ILE A 595 -18.36 12.83 -25.89
C ILE A 595 -18.29 13.37 -27.32
N ASP A 596 -17.31 14.22 -27.65
CA ASP A 596 -17.15 14.79 -28.99
C ASP A 596 -16.79 13.70 -30.02
N VAL A 597 -15.93 12.74 -29.67
CA VAL A 597 -15.62 11.57 -30.49
C VAL A 597 -16.88 10.74 -30.76
N MET A 598 -17.69 10.46 -29.73
CA MET A 598 -18.96 9.72 -29.88
C MET A 598 -19.95 10.47 -30.78
N ARG A 599 -20.10 11.78 -30.60
CA ARG A 599 -21.01 12.62 -31.39
C ARG A 599 -20.57 12.73 -32.85
N ALA A 600 -19.31 13.03 -33.08
CA ALA A 600 -18.75 13.18 -34.43
C ALA A 600 -18.90 11.89 -35.26
N ASN A 601 -18.68 10.73 -34.64
CA ASN A 601 -18.74 9.43 -35.29
C ASN A 601 -20.09 8.70 -35.12
N ARG A 602 -21.06 9.30 -34.42
CA ARG A 602 -22.40 8.70 -34.11
C ARG A 602 -22.30 7.34 -33.43
N LEU A 603 -21.38 7.22 -32.48
CA LEU A 603 -21.10 6.00 -31.74
C LEU A 603 -21.91 5.94 -30.44
N GLY A 604 -22.40 4.75 -30.08
CA GLY A 604 -23.08 4.48 -28.80
C GLY A 604 -22.14 4.05 -27.69
N CYS A 605 -20.88 3.69 -28.03
CA CYS A 605 -19.84 3.32 -27.07
C CYS A 605 -18.44 3.56 -27.67
N LEU A 606 -17.44 3.61 -26.80
CA LEU A 606 -16.03 3.61 -27.12
C LEU A 606 -15.34 2.54 -26.26
N PRO A 607 -14.69 1.53 -26.85
CA PRO A 607 -13.74 0.71 -26.14
C PRO A 607 -12.59 1.58 -25.62
N VAL A 608 -12.13 1.30 -24.41
CA VAL A 608 -11.04 2.02 -23.76
C VAL A 608 -9.81 1.11 -23.77
N VAL A 609 -8.70 1.61 -24.31
CA VAL A 609 -7.47 0.82 -24.47
C VAL A 609 -6.25 1.51 -23.85
N GLU A 610 -5.34 0.72 -23.29
CA GLU A 610 -3.97 1.12 -22.96
C GLU A 610 -3.03 0.45 -23.98
N GLY A 611 -2.46 1.24 -24.90
CA GLY A 611 -1.81 0.69 -26.07
C GLY A 611 -2.83 -0.08 -26.94
N ASP A 612 -2.61 -1.39 -27.13
CA ASP A 612 -3.53 -2.28 -27.87
C ASP A 612 -4.43 -3.12 -26.95
N HIS A 613 -4.26 -3.02 -25.62
CA HIS A 613 -4.98 -3.83 -24.64
C HIS A 613 -6.30 -3.18 -24.21
N LEU A 614 -7.38 -3.95 -24.26
CA LEU A 614 -8.68 -3.51 -23.81
C LEU A 614 -8.72 -3.44 -22.28
N VAL A 615 -8.95 -2.25 -21.72
CA VAL A 615 -9.02 -2.02 -20.27
C VAL A 615 -10.39 -1.60 -19.78
N GLY A 616 -11.28 -1.19 -20.67
CA GLY A 616 -12.62 -0.74 -20.33
C GLY A 616 -13.51 -0.50 -21.53
N ILE A 617 -14.75 -0.11 -21.26
CA ILE A 617 -15.70 0.42 -22.24
C ILE A 617 -16.46 1.58 -21.63
N VAL A 618 -16.70 2.64 -22.38
CA VAL A 618 -17.59 3.74 -22.01
C VAL A 618 -18.73 3.84 -23.03
N THR A 619 -19.93 4.03 -22.54
CA THR A 619 -21.16 4.06 -23.35
C THR A 619 -21.93 5.37 -23.16
N SER A 620 -22.87 5.64 -24.06
CA SER A 620 -23.79 6.77 -23.90
C SER A 620 -24.61 6.70 -22.59
N TYR A 621 -24.80 5.50 -22.03
CA TYR A 621 -25.49 5.32 -20.75
C TYR A 621 -24.66 5.84 -19.58
N ASP A 622 -23.35 5.61 -19.61
CA ASP A 622 -22.42 6.09 -18.58
C ASP A 622 -22.39 7.63 -18.57
N PHE A 623 -22.37 8.25 -19.76
CA PHE A 623 -22.48 9.72 -19.88
C PHE A 623 -23.85 10.26 -19.46
N LEU A 624 -24.95 9.55 -19.71
CA LEU A 624 -26.26 9.93 -19.22
C LEU A 624 -26.34 9.86 -17.70
N ALA A 625 -25.77 8.82 -17.09
CA ALA A 625 -25.70 8.70 -15.65
C ALA A 625 -24.87 9.83 -15.02
N ALA A 626 -23.72 10.16 -15.61
CA ALA A 626 -22.88 11.28 -15.21
C ALA A 626 -23.61 12.62 -15.38
N SER A 627 -24.28 12.83 -16.55
CA SER A 627 -25.02 14.07 -16.82
C SER A 627 -26.22 14.25 -15.90
N ALA A 628 -26.98 13.19 -15.60
CA ALA A 628 -28.11 13.25 -14.68
C ALA A 628 -27.67 13.75 -13.29
N ARG A 629 -26.54 13.27 -12.80
CA ARG A 629 -25.96 13.71 -11.53
C ARG A 629 -25.50 15.18 -11.59
N LEU A 630 -24.82 15.57 -12.67
CA LEU A 630 -24.40 16.97 -12.87
C LEU A 630 -25.61 17.93 -12.98
N PHE A 631 -26.71 17.49 -13.62
CA PHE A 631 -27.94 18.27 -13.70
C PHE A 631 -28.64 18.39 -12.34
N GLN A 632 -28.67 17.32 -11.53
CA GLN A 632 -29.16 17.40 -10.16
C GLN A 632 -28.37 18.41 -9.31
N GLN A 633 -27.05 18.47 -9.48
CA GLN A 633 -26.19 19.43 -8.79
C GLN A 633 -26.40 20.88 -9.24
N HIS A 634 -26.61 21.13 -10.53
CA HIS A 634 -26.66 22.49 -11.09
C HIS A 634 -28.08 23.03 -11.30
N LEU A 635 -29.07 22.16 -11.50
CA LEU A 635 -30.47 22.54 -11.78
C LEU A 635 -31.40 22.30 -10.58
N GLY A 636 -30.98 21.51 -9.59
CA GLY A 636 -31.66 21.33 -8.32
C GLY A 636 -31.52 22.60 -7.47
N GLY A 637 -32.16 23.68 -7.86
CA GLY A 637 -32.22 24.90 -7.08
C GLY A 637 -32.92 24.64 -5.75
N ARG A 638 -32.24 24.93 -4.65
CA ARG A 638 -32.88 25.00 -3.32
C ARG A 638 -33.83 26.21 -3.29
N ASN A 639 -35.05 26.00 -2.82
CA ASN A 639 -35.92 27.11 -2.48
C ASN A 639 -35.33 27.88 -1.25
N SER A 640 -35.83 29.07 -0.97
CA SER A 640 -35.37 29.93 0.13
C SER A 640 -35.43 29.28 1.54
N ASN A 641 -35.97 28.04 1.65
CA ASN A 641 -36.09 27.26 2.87
C ASN A 641 -35.18 26.00 2.89
N GLY A 642 -34.32 25.79 1.88
CA GLY A 642 -33.36 24.68 1.85
C GLY A 642 -33.89 23.33 1.35
N GLU A 643 -35.16 23.26 0.86
CA GLU A 643 -35.74 22.05 0.29
C GLU A 643 -35.50 21.94 -1.22
N LEU A 644 -35.23 20.70 -1.72
CA LEU A 644 -35.09 20.40 -3.15
C LEU A 644 -36.43 20.62 -3.88
N LEU A 645 -36.42 21.40 -4.94
CA LEU A 645 -37.53 21.43 -5.89
C LEU A 645 -37.54 20.12 -6.67
N ALA A 646 -38.66 19.36 -6.53
CA ALA A 646 -38.91 18.09 -7.21
C ALA A 646 -39.02 18.25 -8.72
#